data_dc8defe43f38be7725b769a8fc425c71
#
_entry.id   dc8defe43f38be7725b769a8fc425c71
#
_cell.length_a   1.000
_cell.length_b   1.000
_cell.length_c   1.000
_cell.angle_alpha   90.00
_cell.angle_beta   90.00
_cell.angle_gamma   90.00
#
_symmetry.space_group_name_H-M   'P 1'
#
loop_
_entity.id
_entity.type
_entity.pdbx_description
1 polymer ?
#
loop_
_entity_poly.entity_id
_entity_poly.type
_entity_poly.pdbx_seq_one_letter_code
_entity_poly.pdbx_strand_id
1 'polypeptide(L)'
;MNRKHVSKVGKYISVACLLFVCAMVQSCRDEYYFDDREPSFLGASIYDELEKRGNFTYFLRVIDDLDYGLVLSQTGSKTLFVADDEAFMEGIREEWGLQSYEDLSYAQKSLILYSAMLDNAYLLEMLSKKPSAGVNSEPTAGLSLRRETSASVTDTIPLLFDRDLPQNNEAWDIFRNGKGVRLALDATPTFLTHFTEAQSYMNNIQKEDLQLIFGDSNAQLTDYYIYDKKVIEGDITCKNGYVHLLDGLLIPPANMAEELRKNGRKEGADMSLAELAKSNSTTYLFSRILDRFSVPVIAAAVGEEFNRLYPSKDGEVVTVYEKRYYTAESDRGAAKAGGGFLSYKDAEGIEHRAKGSLLFDPGWNAYKAGTAGQTTEEEDMAAIFAPSDMAFYTYFTEGGGKTIVGQYGKTASNLVEAIDSIPLDIVQALVRNHMQMSFNSTVPSKFGLILNDARDPMNIKEDNVVKCMVSNNGVVYVMDTVYSPARYVAVTAPVMLSDSLVIFNRAIESIQYDKYLLSMGNKFGLVVTSDNAMTLYDPKTEDSDKRYAYNFIFTQTGGKPQVKFRKHEYDYALGAYGPLKDKAEAESGVEDANVKTLLKEILEYNIIVGDIDSCGMDIDRAQAYPKYYMSKGFGTVKVRRDANGKVTHISGGRELQHGKEIPVVVCHEQENGLTLQLDEMMHPATQSVYKVLQKPEFEKFRILSTTAPSTELLKYIGVSTAKEREKYSLFVKKGLDYSVRMFDTYHYTVYVPSNDAMTEAHDKGLPTWEDLEKEYMKLMSWTSDSLVKLNTKFAESKLEADSMAVVAFKSEITRDSLALKSDVELVRHFVKYHFQDNSVFVDNVRHEILVDGEEPAEDYVGETYETSALDVNTNKFCRVLVKTEKKDGVATIAVRGDFSDKQKTDPHYNTCYVVNTESADENVLFNVMTRDMEFKGDYVYTSSYAVVHQIDGFLANEVIFDAETNKFKTNK
;
A
#
# COMPACT_ATOMS: atom_id res chain seq x y z
N MET A 1 40.26 67.11 67.78
CA MET A 1 39.83 68.11 66.83
C MET A 1 38.64 67.59 66.06
N ASN A 2 37.67 67.95 66.25
CA ASN A 2 36.56 68.83 66.26
C ASN A 2 35.26 68.14 65.89
N ARG A 3 34.55 67.57 66.91
CA ARG A 3 33.18 67.02 66.78
C ARG A 3 32.10 68.13 66.47
N LYS A 4 32.46 69.36 66.31
CA LYS A 4 31.53 70.46 66.11
C LYS A 4 31.27 70.83 64.61
N HIS A 5 32.17 70.45 63.69
CA HIS A 5 31.93 70.74 62.28
C HIS A 5 31.03 69.70 61.54
N VAL A 6 30.99 68.40 61.98
CA VAL A 6 30.17 67.37 61.40
C VAL A 6 28.69 67.58 61.71
N SER A 7 28.32 68.19 62.82
CA SER A 7 26.93 68.45 63.20
C SER A 7 26.30 69.60 62.44
N LYS A 8 27.09 70.55 61.91
CA LYS A 8 26.52 71.62 61.05
C LYS A 8 26.33 71.23 59.60
N VAL A 9 27.20 70.42 59.04
CA VAL A 9 27.13 69.89 57.66
C VAL A 9 25.95 68.88 57.59
N GLY A 10 25.78 68.04 58.60
CA GLY A 10 24.62 67.10 58.68
C GLY A 10 23.25 67.86 58.71
N LYS A 11 23.17 69.00 59.42
CA LYS A 11 21.96 69.82 59.46
C LYS A 11 21.66 70.50 58.07
N TYR A 12 22.69 70.93 57.39
CA TYR A 12 22.53 71.53 56.08
C TYR A 12 22.16 70.46 55.00
N ILE A 13 22.72 69.32 55.08
CA ILE A 13 22.38 68.18 54.20
C ILE A 13 20.92 67.70 54.50
N SER A 14 20.51 67.62 55.76
CA SER A 14 19.11 67.27 56.11
C SER A 14 18.15 68.37 55.69
N VAL A 15 18.43 69.61 55.78
CA VAL A 15 17.59 70.71 55.27
C VAL A 15 17.57 70.74 53.76
N ALA A 16 18.73 70.48 53.08
CA ALA A 16 18.75 70.39 51.61
C ALA A 16 17.95 69.16 51.10
N CYS A 17 18.05 67.99 51.74
CA CYS A 17 17.24 66.83 51.42
C CYS A 17 15.76 67.10 51.70
N LEU A 18 15.42 67.82 52.77
CA LEU A 18 13.99 68.16 53.06
C LEU A 18 13.45 69.17 52.04
N LEU A 19 14.25 70.12 51.61
CA LEU A 19 13.85 71.05 50.55
C LEU A 19 13.75 70.34 49.19
N PHE A 20 14.60 69.36 48.91
CA PHE A 20 14.55 68.58 47.70
C PHE A 20 13.33 67.64 47.65
N VAL A 21 12.99 67.05 48.79
CA VAL A 21 11.78 66.28 48.96
C VAL A 21 10.53 67.19 48.90
N CYS A 22 10.54 68.39 49.50
CA CYS A 22 9.41 69.33 49.35
C CYS A 22 9.28 69.86 47.91
N ALA A 23 10.39 70.04 47.18
CA ALA A 23 10.39 70.44 45.80
C ALA A 23 9.85 69.27 44.87
N MET A 24 10.17 68.07 45.18
CA MET A 24 9.59 66.89 44.47
C MET A 24 8.06 66.67 44.79
N VAL A 25 7.63 66.96 46.00
CA VAL A 25 6.21 66.86 46.35
C VAL A 25 5.43 68.08 45.78
N GLN A 26 6.04 69.23 45.52
CA GLN A 26 5.37 70.31 44.81
C GLN A 26 5.40 70.15 43.28
N SER A 27 6.32 69.35 42.72
CA SER A 27 6.31 69.00 41.29
C SER A 27 5.21 67.98 40.94
N CYS A 28 4.55 67.35 41.93
CA CYS A 28 3.42 66.47 41.70
C CYS A 28 2.07 67.17 41.98
N ARG A 29 1.99 68.42 41.94
CA ARG A 29 0.76 69.18 41.88
C ARG A 29 0.61 69.91 40.53
N ASP A 30 0.70 69.07 39.46
CA ASP A 30 -0.08 69.40 38.29
C ASP A 30 -1.49 68.98 38.62
N GLU A 31 -2.33 69.95 38.78
CA GLU A 31 -3.77 69.78 38.56
C GLU A 31 -3.87 69.26 37.16
N TYR A 32 -3.94 67.88 37.00
CA TYR A 32 -4.44 67.32 35.78
C TYR A 32 -5.85 67.83 35.69
N TYR A 33 -6.02 68.88 34.88
CA TYR A 33 -7.28 69.11 34.24
C TYR A 33 -7.54 67.93 33.40
N PHE A 34 -8.34 67.01 33.89
CA PHE A 34 -8.97 66.02 33.08
C PHE A 34 -9.77 66.79 32.04
N ASP A 35 -9.19 67.02 30.89
CA ASP A 35 -9.94 67.47 29.73
C ASP A 35 -10.66 66.22 29.25
N ASP A 36 -11.84 66.01 29.83
CA ASP A 36 -12.73 64.92 29.44
C ASP A 36 -13.23 65.07 28.00
N ARG A 37 -12.76 66.10 27.27
CA ARG A 37 -13.07 66.27 25.86
C ARG A 37 -12.18 65.36 25.02
N GLU A 38 -12.76 64.34 24.47
CA GLU A 38 -12.07 63.51 23.49
C GLU A 38 -11.60 64.37 22.30
N PRO A 39 -10.36 64.22 21.86
CA PRO A 39 -9.89 64.89 20.67
C PRO A 39 -10.76 64.57 19.47
N SER A 40 -11.24 65.62 18.77
CA SER A 40 -12.14 65.48 17.61
C SER A 40 -11.55 64.64 16.43
N PHE A 41 -10.23 64.35 16.44
CA PHE A 41 -9.59 63.55 15.43
C PHE A 41 -9.63 62.02 15.70
N LEU A 42 -10.13 61.64 16.87
CA LEU A 42 -10.22 60.21 17.20
C LEU A 42 -11.39 59.51 16.51
N GLY A 43 -12.35 60.24 15.96
CA GLY A 43 -13.52 59.65 15.28
C GLY A 43 -14.58 59.14 16.24
N ALA A 44 -15.53 58.35 15.71
CA ALA A 44 -16.60 57.70 16.47
C ALA A 44 -16.06 56.41 17.15
N SER A 45 -16.70 56.03 18.27
CA SER A 45 -16.48 54.68 18.83
C SER A 45 -17.10 53.60 17.94
N ILE A 46 -16.79 52.37 18.20
CA ILE A 46 -17.44 51.23 17.53
C ILE A 46 -18.99 51.31 17.72
N TYR A 47 -19.46 51.61 18.94
CA TYR A 47 -20.88 51.80 19.22
C TYR A 47 -21.50 52.96 18.43
N ASP A 48 -20.86 54.15 18.49
CA ASP A 48 -21.35 55.35 17.79
C ASP A 48 -21.34 55.20 16.26
N GLU A 49 -20.38 54.48 15.69
CA GLU A 49 -20.32 54.22 14.24
C GLU A 49 -21.45 53.30 13.77
N LEU A 50 -21.79 52.24 14.54
CA LEU A 50 -22.93 51.39 14.24
C LEU A 50 -24.27 52.15 14.38
N GLU A 51 -24.44 52.96 15.44
CA GLU A 51 -25.61 53.81 15.65
C GLU A 51 -25.81 54.83 14.50
N LYS A 52 -24.74 55.48 14.10
CA LYS A 52 -24.74 56.46 13.01
C LYS A 52 -25.12 55.83 11.66
N ARG A 53 -24.76 54.61 11.38
CA ARG A 53 -25.10 53.89 10.13
C ARG A 53 -26.60 53.49 10.08
N GLY A 54 -27.22 53.21 11.22
CA GLY A 54 -28.66 53.07 11.38
C GLY A 54 -29.29 51.78 10.89
N ASN A 55 -28.49 50.81 10.37
CA ASN A 55 -28.94 49.51 9.89
C ASN A 55 -28.36 48.34 10.70
N PHE A 56 -27.96 48.59 11.97
CA PHE A 56 -27.42 47.58 12.91
C PHE A 56 -28.20 47.59 14.23
N THR A 57 -29.54 47.81 14.14
CA THR A 57 -30.42 47.95 15.29
C THR A 57 -30.42 46.72 16.18
N TYR A 58 -30.49 45.55 15.59
CA TYR A 58 -30.50 44.28 16.36
C TYR A 58 -29.14 44.01 17.00
N PHE A 59 -28.04 44.31 16.31
CA PHE A 59 -26.72 44.13 16.87
C PHE A 59 -26.44 45.08 18.04
N LEU A 60 -26.84 46.32 17.94
CA LEU A 60 -26.78 47.31 19.03
C LEU A 60 -27.64 46.88 20.23
N ARG A 61 -28.84 46.34 19.98
CA ARG A 61 -29.66 45.75 21.07
C ARG A 61 -28.96 44.60 21.77
N VAL A 62 -28.21 43.73 21.04
CA VAL A 62 -27.41 42.64 21.67
C VAL A 62 -26.34 43.26 22.58
N ILE A 63 -25.66 44.31 22.14
CA ILE A 63 -24.63 45.03 22.91
C ILE A 63 -25.23 45.59 24.19
N ASP A 64 -26.40 46.21 24.09
CA ASP A 64 -27.09 46.83 25.22
C ASP A 64 -27.69 45.82 26.20
N ASP A 65 -28.32 44.75 25.69
CA ASP A 65 -28.87 43.66 26.51
C ASP A 65 -27.80 42.87 27.32
N LEU A 66 -26.53 42.99 26.90
CA LEU A 66 -25.38 42.41 27.59
C LEU A 66 -24.59 43.42 28.42
N ASP A 67 -25.11 44.64 28.60
CA ASP A 67 -24.44 45.74 29.32
C ASP A 67 -23.02 46.07 28.78
N TYR A 68 -22.75 45.84 27.47
CA TYR A 68 -21.45 46.01 26.86
C TYR A 68 -21.27 47.36 26.14
N GLY A 69 -22.32 48.16 26.09
CA GLY A 69 -22.33 49.47 25.43
C GLY A 69 -21.26 50.45 25.92
N LEU A 70 -20.99 50.47 27.25
CA LEU A 70 -19.90 51.30 27.80
C LEU A 70 -18.51 50.87 27.34
N VAL A 71 -18.25 49.57 27.17
CA VAL A 71 -16.97 49.03 26.71
C VAL A 71 -16.71 49.42 25.25
N LEU A 72 -17.73 49.33 24.40
CA LEU A 72 -17.64 49.64 22.96
C LEU A 72 -17.77 51.10 22.62
N SER A 73 -18.17 51.97 23.60
CA SER A 73 -18.23 53.43 23.45
C SER A 73 -17.01 54.17 23.99
N GLN A 74 -16.17 53.51 24.83
CA GLN A 74 -14.95 54.09 25.41
C GLN A 74 -13.72 53.85 24.57
N THR A 75 -12.57 54.33 25.00
CA THR A 75 -11.27 54.06 24.41
C THR A 75 -10.83 52.64 24.75
N GLY A 76 -10.27 51.93 23.78
CA GLY A 76 -9.83 50.57 23.93
C GLY A 76 -9.19 50.04 22.65
N SER A 77 -9.07 48.72 22.53
CA SER A 77 -8.52 48.03 21.34
C SER A 77 -9.39 46.82 21.07
N LYS A 78 -10.37 46.94 20.20
CA LYS A 78 -11.28 45.86 19.83
C LYS A 78 -11.41 45.74 18.31
N THR A 79 -11.74 44.56 17.84
CA THR A 79 -12.20 44.30 16.47
C THR A 79 -13.56 43.68 16.54
N LEU A 80 -14.53 44.19 15.78
CA LEU A 80 -15.89 43.70 15.76
C LEU A 80 -16.33 43.34 14.33
N PHE A 81 -16.87 42.14 14.16
CA PHE A 81 -17.45 41.65 12.92
C PHE A 81 -18.96 41.67 13.02
N VAL A 82 -19.65 42.44 12.16
CA VAL A 82 -21.10 42.67 12.27
C VAL A 82 -21.84 42.44 10.97
N ALA A 83 -23.08 41.97 11.09
CA ALA A 83 -24.03 41.87 10.00
C ALA A 83 -25.13 42.93 10.17
N ASP A 84 -25.70 43.41 9.07
CA ASP A 84 -26.81 44.35 9.12
C ASP A 84 -28.12 43.67 9.62
N ASP A 85 -29.18 44.45 9.78
CA ASP A 85 -30.46 43.99 10.37
C ASP A 85 -31.13 42.89 9.53
N GLU A 86 -30.99 42.88 8.20
CA GLU A 86 -31.53 41.86 7.32
C GLU A 86 -30.78 40.54 7.50
N ALA A 87 -29.45 40.56 7.36
CA ALA A 87 -28.57 39.43 7.54
C ALA A 87 -28.60 38.90 8.98
N PHE A 88 -28.82 39.77 9.98
CA PHE A 88 -29.01 39.34 11.38
C PHE A 88 -30.25 38.47 11.54
N MET A 89 -31.40 38.96 11.04
CA MET A 89 -32.67 38.22 11.16
C MET A 89 -32.70 36.95 10.33
N GLU A 90 -32.00 36.92 9.18
CA GLU A 90 -31.85 35.70 8.38
C GLU A 90 -30.99 34.67 9.12
N GLY A 91 -29.84 35.07 9.69
CA GLY A 91 -28.94 34.18 10.42
C GLY A 91 -29.61 33.54 11.65
N ILE A 92 -30.37 34.26 12.48
CA ILE A 92 -31.06 33.65 13.62
C ILE A 92 -32.19 32.70 13.19
N ARG A 93 -32.79 32.93 12.01
CA ARG A 93 -33.82 32.05 11.44
C ARG A 93 -33.21 30.76 10.92
N GLU A 94 -32.10 30.87 10.21
CA GLU A 94 -31.41 29.72 9.61
C GLU A 94 -30.81 28.79 10.67
N GLU A 95 -30.06 29.36 11.64
CA GLU A 95 -29.33 28.54 12.61
C GLU A 95 -30.26 28.02 13.74
N TRP A 96 -31.23 28.86 14.21
CA TRP A 96 -32.03 28.51 15.39
C TRP A 96 -33.54 28.41 15.13
N GLY A 97 -33.98 28.66 13.91
CA GLY A 97 -35.43 28.65 13.56
C GLY A 97 -36.24 29.79 14.19
N LEU A 98 -35.58 30.82 14.77
CA LEU A 98 -36.21 31.92 15.46
C LEU A 98 -36.80 32.93 14.48
N GLN A 99 -37.97 33.45 14.82
CA GLN A 99 -38.66 34.41 13.95
C GLN A 99 -38.56 35.85 14.46
N SER A 100 -38.12 36.06 15.70
CA SER A 100 -38.08 37.36 16.34
C SER A 100 -36.83 37.50 17.21
N TYR A 101 -36.31 38.72 17.34
CA TYR A 101 -35.20 39.06 18.23
C TYR A 101 -35.54 38.70 19.70
N GLU A 102 -36.82 38.87 20.09
CA GLU A 102 -37.30 38.62 21.44
C GLU A 102 -37.19 37.15 21.85
N ASP A 103 -37.08 36.24 20.89
CA ASP A 103 -36.96 34.80 21.15
C ASP A 103 -35.54 34.41 21.50
N LEU A 104 -34.53 35.31 21.30
CA LEU A 104 -33.12 35.08 21.63
C LEU A 104 -32.92 34.96 23.14
N SER A 105 -32.36 33.85 23.57
CA SER A 105 -31.91 33.66 24.93
C SER A 105 -30.68 34.55 25.24
N TYR A 106 -30.42 34.79 26.53
CA TYR A 106 -29.17 35.47 26.95
C TYR A 106 -27.91 34.82 26.41
N ALA A 107 -27.88 33.50 26.41
CA ALA A 107 -26.79 32.68 25.89
C ALA A 107 -26.53 32.90 24.39
N GLN A 108 -27.58 32.91 23.58
CA GLN A 108 -27.45 33.17 22.14
C GLN A 108 -26.96 34.61 21.86
N LYS A 109 -27.45 35.58 22.63
CA LYS A 109 -26.95 36.97 22.55
C LYS A 109 -25.47 37.06 22.92
N SER A 110 -25.07 36.40 24.00
CA SER A 110 -23.66 36.31 24.41
C SER A 110 -22.79 35.68 23.32
N LEU A 111 -23.27 34.58 22.73
CA LEU A 111 -22.55 33.90 21.63
C LEU A 111 -22.37 34.84 20.43
N ILE A 112 -23.43 35.54 19.99
CA ILE A 112 -23.37 36.48 18.87
C ILE A 112 -22.31 37.56 19.12
N LEU A 113 -22.33 38.24 20.29
CA LEU A 113 -21.42 39.33 20.56
C LEU A 113 -19.98 38.88 20.74
N TYR A 114 -19.75 37.89 21.63
CA TYR A 114 -18.42 37.54 22.03
C TYR A 114 -17.66 36.73 20.97
N SER A 115 -18.35 35.97 20.12
CA SER A 115 -17.69 35.28 19.00
C SER A 115 -17.35 36.24 17.83
N ALA A 116 -18.07 37.34 17.72
CA ALA A 116 -17.84 38.37 16.71
C ALA A 116 -16.77 39.39 17.14
N MET A 117 -16.17 39.23 18.32
CA MET A 117 -15.25 40.23 18.89
C MET A 117 -13.87 39.66 19.20
N LEU A 118 -12.84 40.41 18.83
CA LEU A 118 -11.47 40.13 19.20
C LEU A 118 -10.97 41.25 20.16
N ASP A 119 -10.13 40.85 21.14
CA ASP A 119 -9.63 41.73 22.18
C ASP A 119 -8.50 42.69 21.76
N ASN A 120 -8.12 42.67 20.47
CA ASN A 120 -7.16 43.58 19.87
C ASN A 120 -7.72 44.24 18.61
N ALA A 121 -7.21 45.39 18.26
CA ALA A 121 -7.59 46.08 17.02
C ALA A 121 -6.81 45.51 15.83
N TYR A 122 -7.48 44.78 14.96
CA TYR A 122 -6.93 44.19 13.75
C TYR A 122 -7.51 44.82 12.49
N LEU A 123 -6.65 45.28 11.60
CA LEU A 123 -6.98 45.43 10.18
C LEU A 123 -7.13 44.01 9.58
N LEU A 124 -7.89 43.88 8.50
CA LEU A 124 -8.09 42.55 7.84
C LEU A 124 -6.77 41.89 7.45
N GLU A 125 -5.84 42.68 6.89
CA GLU A 125 -4.50 42.16 6.54
C GLU A 125 -3.66 41.70 7.75
N MET A 126 -3.98 42.18 8.95
CA MET A 126 -3.25 41.89 10.19
C MET A 126 -3.80 40.61 10.89
N LEU A 127 -4.99 40.13 10.51
CA LEU A 127 -5.57 38.96 11.11
C LEU A 127 -4.65 37.72 11.03
N SER A 128 -3.99 37.54 9.88
CA SER A 128 -3.08 36.42 9.65
C SER A 128 -1.66 36.64 10.16
N LYS A 129 -1.34 37.83 10.74
CA LYS A 129 0.00 38.17 11.17
C LYS A 129 0.34 37.59 12.53
N LYS A 130 1.44 36.84 12.62
CA LYS A 130 1.93 36.22 13.85
C LYS A 130 3.46 36.33 13.94
N PRO A 131 4.05 36.48 15.16
CA PRO A 131 5.49 36.35 15.32
C PRO A 131 5.92 34.90 14.89
N SER A 132 6.93 34.86 14.03
CA SER A 132 7.49 33.54 13.69
C SER A 132 8.31 32.99 14.89
N ALA A 133 8.41 31.68 15.00
CA ALA A 133 9.13 31.04 16.11
C ALA A 133 10.66 31.28 16.06
N GLY A 134 11.11 32.33 16.73
CA GLY A 134 12.54 32.68 16.86
C GLY A 134 12.75 33.93 17.71
N VAL A 135 13.82 33.95 18.48
CA VAL A 135 14.07 34.96 19.55
C VAL A 135 14.17 36.41 19.02
N ASN A 136 14.28 36.63 17.70
CA ASN A 136 14.36 37.95 17.09
C ASN A 136 13.65 38.02 15.72
N SER A 137 12.62 37.23 15.51
CA SER A 137 11.90 37.21 14.22
C SER A 137 10.83 38.30 14.15
N GLU A 138 10.80 39.03 13.06
CA GLU A 138 9.71 39.95 12.76
C GLU A 138 8.39 39.20 12.53
N PRO A 139 7.24 39.80 12.91
CA PRO A 139 5.94 39.24 12.62
C PRO A 139 5.74 39.00 11.12
N THR A 140 5.35 37.79 10.75
CA THR A 140 5.11 37.39 9.36
C THR A 140 3.61 37.31 9.10
N ALA A 141 3.16 37.90 7.99
CA ALA A 141 1.77 37.79 7.52
C ALA A 141 1.51 36.38 6.96
N GLY A 142 0.29 35.88 7.08
CA GLY A 142 -0.13 34.57 6.52
C GLY A 142 0.13 33.37 7.42
N LEU A 143 0.71 33.54 8.61
CA LEU A 143 0.98 32.42 9.51
C LEU A 143 -0.23 32.01 10.35
N SER A 144 -1.14 32.92 10.68
CA SER A 144 -2.34 32.62 11.47
C SER A 144 -3.53 32.35 10.56
N LEU A 145 -4.29 31.31 10.87
CA LEU A 145 -5.57 30.96 10.27
C LEU A 145 -6.72 31.26 11.23
N ARG A 146 -6.45 31.29 12.54
CA ARG A 146 -7.47 31.45 13.56
C ARG A 146 -7.03 32.45 14.64
N ARG A 147 -8.02 33.12 15.24
CA ARG A 147 -7.85 34.01 16.40
C ARG A 147 -8.78 33.63 17.52
N GLU A 148 -8.25 33.60 18.75
CA GLU A 148 -9.07 33.35 19.94
C GLU A 148 -10.06 34.51 20.13
N THR A 149 -11.32 34.22 20.43
CA THR A 149 -12.40 35.17 20.69
C THR A 149 -12.66 35.30 22.18
N SER A 150 -13.49 36.24 22.58
CA SER A 150 -13.97 36.35 23.96
C SER A 150 -15.15 35.45 24.29
N ALA A 151 -15.61 34.59 23.35
CA ALA A 151 -16.77 33.73 23.54
C ALA A 151 -16.49 32.63 24.57
N SER A 152 -17.44 32.45 25.47
CA SER A 152 -17.46 31.33 26.42
C SER A 152 -18.43 30.25 25.95
N VAL A 153 -18.06 28.99 26.18
CA VAL A 153 -18.75 27.79 25.65
C VAL A 153 -20.06 27.45 26.38
N THR A 154 -20.45 28.22 27.37
CA THR A 154 -21.55 27.82 28.28
C THR A 154 -22.97 27.91 27.72
N ASP A 155 -23.15 28.31 26.47
CA ASP A 155 -24.41 28.93 26.10
C ASP A 155 -25.48 28.00 25.53
N THR A 156 -25.18 26.78 25.11
CA THR A 156 -26.23 25.82 24.75
C THR A 156 -25.83 24.42 25.18
N ILE A 157 -26.13 24.04 26.41
CA ILE A 157 -25.90 22.67 26.91
C ILE A 157 -27.24 21.91 26.82
N PRO A 158 -27.49 21.17 25.73
CA PRO A 158 -28.72 20.43 25.56
C PRO A 158 -28.83 19.28 26.59
N LEU A 159 -30.05 18.92 26.91
CA LEU A 159 -30.37 17.69 27.62
C LEU A 159 -30.66 16.61 26.58
N LEU A 160 -29.74 15.65 26.44
CA LEU A 160 -29.85 14.57 25.48
C LEU A 160 -30.41 13.31 26.15
N PHE A 161 -31.23 12.57 25.43
CA PHE A 161 -31.87 11.33 25.86
C PHE A 161 -31.39 10.16 25.01
N ASP A 162 -31.73 8.94 25.40
CA ASP A 162 -31.26 7.65 24.83
C ASP A 162 -31.12 7.64 23.32
N ARG A 163 -32.06 8.24 22.58
CA ARG A 163 -32.04 8.30 21.13
C ARG A 163 -30.94 9.20 20.55
N ASP A 164 -30.56 10.23 21.29
CA ASP A 164 -29.59 11.25 20.85
C ASP A 164 -28.17 10.91 21.27
N LEU A 165 -28.00 9.91 22.13
CA LEU A 165 -26.70 9.45 22.59
C LEU A 165 -26.01 8.58 21.53
N PRO A 166 -24.68 8.55 21.50
CA PRO A 166 -23.92 7.65 20.65
C PRO A 166 -24.41 6.21 20.77
N GLN A 167 -24.80 5.61 19.64
CA GLN A 167 -25.27 4.24 19.58
C GLN A 167 -24.10 3.26 19.45
N ASN A 168 -24.28 2.00 19.90
CA ASN A 168 -23.24 0.95 19.86
C ASN A 168 -21.91 1.40 20.52
N ASN A 169 -22.03 2.03 21.70
CA ASN A 169 -20.89 2.51 22.47
C ASN A 169 -21.18 2.39 23.98
N GLU A 170 -20.53 1.43 24.64
CA GLU A 170 -20.70 1.11 26.06
C GLU A 170 -20.44 2.30 26.99
N ALA A 171 -19.60 3.26 26.58
CA ALA A 171 -19.30 4.43 27.38
C ALA A 171 -20.52 5.32 27.67
N TRP A 172 -21.57 5.21 26.88
CA TRP A 172 -22.80 6.00 27.01
C TRP A 172 -23.95 5.23 27.69
N ASP A 173 -23.78 3.94 27.99
CA ASP A 173 -24.87 3.08 28.50
C ASP A 173 -25.35 3.52 29.88
N ILE A 174 -24.46 4.09 30.72
CA ILE A 174 -24.85 4.63 32.03
C ILE A 174 -25.92 5.73 31.97
N PHE A 175 -26.07 6.39 30.82
CA PHE A 175 -27.04 7.46 30.61
C PHE A 175 -28.34 6.98 29.97
N ARG A 176 -28.41 5.71 29.56
CA ARG A 176 -29.62 5.09 28.98
C ARG A 176 -30.66 4.71 30.05
N ASN A 177 -30.94 5.62 30.97
CA ASN A 177 -31.82 5.41 32.12
C ASN A 177 -33.08 6.29 32.08
N GLY A 178 -33.32 6.99 30.96
CA GLY A 178 -34.43 7.90 30.75
C GLY A 178 -34.31 9.28 31.43
N LYS A 179 -33.26 9.52 32.21
CA LYS A 179 -33.01 10.83 32.86
C LYS A 179 -32.30 11.81 31.93
N GLY A 180 -31.62 11.30 30.90
CA GLY A 180 -30.82 12.08 29.98
C GLY A 180 -29.49 12.55 30.60
N VAL A 181 -28.69 13.21 29.77
CA VAL A 181 -27.40 13.81 30.13
C VAL A 181 -27.31 15.24 29.61
N ARG A 182 -26.82 16.16 30.44
CA ARG A 182 -26.43 17.51 30.01
C ARG A 182 -25.06 17.43 29.34
N LEU A 183 -25.02 17.73 28.06
CA LEU A 183 -23.82 17.58 27.24
C LEU A 183 -23.39 18.91 26.61
N ALA A 184 -22.20 19.40 27.00
CA ALA A 184 -21.55 20.46 26.25
C ALA A 184 -20.98 19.90 24.95
N LEU A 185 -21.26 20.54 23.84
CA LEU A 185 -20.78 20.09 22.53
C LEU A 185 -19.27 20.31 22.37
N ASP A 186 -18.77 21.44 22.95
CA ASP A 186 -17.34 21.75 23.00
C ASP A 186 -17.09 22.61 24.26
N ALA A 187 -16.07 22.30 25.04
CA ALA A 187 -15.69 23.03 26.25
C ALA A 187 -14.39 23.84 26.09
N THR A 188 -13.93 24.02 24.87
CA THR A 188 -12.71 24.78 24.57
C THR A 188 -13.00 26.24 24.17
N PRO A 189 -12.01 27.13 24.27
CA PRO A 189 -12.13 28.49 23.76
C PRO A 189 -12.52 28.50 22.26
N THR A 190 -13.39 29.43 21.91
CA THR A 190 -13.85 29.59 20.53
C THR A 190 -12.81 30.39 19.74
N PHE A 191 -12.37 29.85 18.63
CA PHE A 191 -11.50 30.55 17.69
C PHE A 191 -12.31 31.05 16.50
N LEU A 192 -12.04 32.25 16.05
CA LEU A 192 -12.54 32.82 14.81
C LEU A 192 -11.58 32.39 13.68
N THR A 193 -12.08 31.59 12.74
CA THR A 193 -11.32 31.19 11.54
C THR A 193 -11.46 32.26 10.47
N HIS A 194 -10.34 32.67 9.89
CA HIS A 194 -10.31 33.73 8.86
C HIS A 194 -9.47 33.30 7.67
N PHE A 195 -9.93 33.65 6.47
CA PHE A 195 -9.22 33.40 5.23
C PHE A 195 -8.82 34.77 4.65
N THR A 196 -7.53 34.98 4.48
CA THR A 196 -6.94 36.22 4.00
C THR A 196 -6.04 35.99 2.81
N GLU A 197 -5.82 37.02 1.98
CA GLU A 197 -4.91 36.92 0.84
C GLU A 197 -3.50 36.49 1.26
N ALA A 198 -2.96 37.07 2.35
CA ALA A 198 -1.62 36.70 2.86
C ALA A 198 -1.53 35.27 3.32
N GLN A 199 -2.59 34.74 3.95
CA GLN A 199 -2.67 33.34 4.40
C GLN A 199 -2.76 32.40 3.20
N SER A 200 -3.56 32.73 2.20
CA SER A 200 -3.68 31.96 0.97
C SER A 200 -2.35 31.91 0.22
N TYR A 201 -1.67 33.04 0.09
CA TYR A 201 -0.36 33.11 -0.54
C TYR A 201 0.70 32.27 0.21
N MET A 202 0.80 32.41 1.54
CA MET A 202 1.79 31.73 2.36
C MET A 202 1.61 30.20 2.30
N ASN A 203 0.37 29.73 2.25
CA ASN A 203 0.02 28.31 2.21
C ASN A 203 -0.23 27.79 0.80
N ASN A 204 0.04 28.59 -0.25
CA ASN A 204 -0.17 28.22 -1.64
C ASN A 204 -1.59 27.67 -1.91
N ILE A 205 -2.59 28.38 -1.39
CA ILE A 205 -4.02 28.16 -1.62
C ILE A 205 -4.41 28.88 -2.91
N GLN A 206 -5.13 28.23 -3.79
CA GLN A 206 -5.56 28.79 -5.06
C GLN A 206 -6.98 29.36 -4.94
N LYS A 207 -7.39 30.21 -5.88
CA LYS A 207 -8.77 30.75 -5.87
C LYS A 207 -9.82 29.66 -6.07
N GLU A 208 -9.49 28.62 -6.86
CA GLU A 208 -10.34 27.48 -7.10
C GLU A 208 -10.61 26.70 -5.79
N ASP A 209 -9.63 26.67 -4.89
CA ASP A 209 -9.79 26.09 -3.55
C ASP A 209 -10.87 26.83 -2.76
N LEU A 210 -10.82 28.17 -2.76
CA LEU A 210 -11.80 29.01 -2.06
C LEU A 210 -13.19 28.86 -2.70
N GLN A 211 -13.26 28.79 -4.03
CA GLN A 211 -14.50 28.59 -4.77
C GLN A 211 -15.20 27.29 -4.39
N LEU A 212 -14.44 26.20 -4.24
CA LEU A 212 -14.98 24.91 -3.81
C LEU A 212 -15.38 24.93 -2.32
N ILE A 213 -14.53 25.48 -1.45
CA ILE A 213 -14.75 25.50 0.00
C ILE A 213 -16.00 26.32 0.36
N PHE A 214 -16.17 27.49 -0.25
CA PHE A 214 -17.30 28.36 0.05
C PHE A 214 -18.52 28.16 -0.87
N GLY A 215 -18.40 27.35 -1.93
CA GLY A 215 -19.44 27.18 -2.92
C GLY A 215 -19.72 28.44 -3.73
N ASP A 216 -18.81 29.42 -3.71
CA ASP A 216 -18.91 30.69 -4.45
C ASP A 216 -17.98 30.67 -5.66
N SER A 217 -18.55 30.51 -6.86
CA SER A 217 -17.80 30.52 -8.12
C SER A 217 -17.09 31.85 -8.43
N ASN A 218 -17.44 32.91 -7.71
CA ASN A 218 -16.86 34.24 -7.89
C ASN A 218 -15.78 34.57 -6.85
N ALA A 219 -15.54 33.71 -5.88
CA ALA A 219 -14.54 33.93 -4.83
C ALA A 219 -13.16 34.21 -5.45
N GLN A 220 -12.47 35.22 -4.91
CA GLN A 220 -11.12 35.61 -5.31
C GLN A 220 -10.18 35.53 -4.12
N LEU A 221 -8.88 35.42 -4.37
CA LEU A 221 -7.84 35.39 -3.32
C LEU A 221 -7.80 36.69 -2.51
N THR A 222 -8.26 37.79 -3.08
CA THR A 222 -8.36 39.10 -2.43
C THR A 222 -9.58 39.28 -1.54
N ASP A 223 -10.52 38.32 -1.57
CA ASP A 223 -11.68 38.31 -0.70
C ASP A 223 -11.29 37.85 0.71
N TYR A 224 -11.91 38.44 1.72
CA TYR A 224 -11.74 38.02 3.11
C TYR A 224 -13.00 37.28 3.57
N TYR A 225 -12.79 36.12 4.20
CA TYR A 225 -13.88 35.35 4.79
C TYR A 225 -13.61 35.12 6.28
N ILE A 226 -14.70 35.19 7.06
CA ILE A 226 -14.71 34.81 8.48
C ILE A 226 -15.62 33.60 8.60
N TYR A 227 -15.07 32.44 8.87
CA TYR A 227 -15.69 31.14 8.60
C TYR A 227 -16.17 31.07 7.14
N ASP A 228 -17.49 31.04 6.92
CA ASP A 228 -18.13 31.03 5.61
C ASP A 228 -18.73 32.40 5.20
N LYS A 229 -18.61 33.45 6.05
CA LYS A 229 -19.16 34.78 5.79
C LYS A 229 -18.14 35.67 5.12
N LYS A 230 -18.51 36.29 4.01
CA LYS A 230 -17.66 37.21 3.25
C LYS A 230 -17.64 38.59 3.90
N VAL A 231 -16.47 39.22 3.98
CA VAL A 231 -16.38 40.63 4.38
C VAL A 231 -16.77 41.50 3.21
N ILE A 232 -17.85 42.32 3.39
CA ILE A 232 -18.38 43.23 2.36
C ILE A 232 -17.82 44.64 2.47
N GLU A 233 -17.46 45.09 3.69
CA GLU A 233 -16.78 46.34 3.95
C GLU A 233 -15.82 46.12 5.14
N GLY A 234 -14.53 46.37 4.95
CA GLY A 234 -13.53 46.15 5.98
C GLY A 234 -12.82 47.41 6.44
N ASP A 235 -12.05 47.26 7.52
CA ASP A 235 -11.13 48.30 8.05
C ASP A 235 -11.81 49.65 8.41
N ILE A 236 -13.08 49.61 8.83
CA ILE A 236 -13.80 50.77 9.31
C ILE A 236 -13.13 51.21 10.62
N THR A 237 -12.46 52.35 10.58
CA THR A 237 -11.67 52.84 11.70
C THR A 237 -12.53 53.54 12.74
N CYS A 238 -12.43 53.09 14.00
CA CYS A 238 -13.09 53.68 15.17
C CYS A 238 -12.03 54.08 16.21
N LYS A 239 -12.38 55.03 17.12
CA LYS A 239 -11.48 55.47 18.17
C LYS A 239 -10.97 54.37 19.11
N ASN A 240 -11.72 53.29 19.20
CA ASN A 240 -11.45 52.10 20.06
C ASN A 240 -11.27 50.79 19.28
N GLY A 241 -10.97 50.87 17.96
CA GLY A 241 -10.65 49.69 17.18
C GLY A 241 -11.17 49.71 15.74
N TYR A 242 -11.56 48.56 15.24
CA TYR A 242 -12.04 48.40 13.87
C TYR A 242 -13.39 47.65 13.84
N VAL A 243 -14.22 47.99 12.84
CA VAL A 243 -15.43 47.26 12.49
C VAL A 243 -15.28 46.69 11.09
N HIS A 244 -15.74 45.46 10.89
CA HIS A 244 -15.81 44.82 9.61
C HIS A 244 -17.23 44.32 9.38
N LEU A 245 -17.79 44.64 8.22
CA LEU A 245 -19.14 44.26 7.87
C LEU A 245 -19.12 42.93 7.09
N LEU A 246 -20.00 42.02 7.50
CA LEU A 246 -20.16 40.70 6.89
C LEU A 246 -21.47 40.62 6.10
N ASP A 247 -21.49 39.76 5.10
CA ASP A 247 -22.68 39.42 4.31
C ASP A 247 -23.70 38.56 5.07
N GLY A 248 -23.36 38.03 6.26
CA GLY A 248 -24.23 37.22 7.11
C GLY A 248 -23.91 37.38 8.59
N LEU A 249 -24.84 36.99 9.47
CA LEU A 249 -24.64 36.97 10.92
C LEU A 249 -23.54 35.99 11.29
N LEU A 250 -22.55 36.42 12.03
CA LEU A 250 -21.49 35.60 12.54
C LEU A 250 -21.97 34.77 13.74
N ILE A 251 -22.27 33.53 13.49
CA ILE A 251 -22.50 32.50 14.51
C ILE A 251 -21.40 31.47 14.32
N PRO A 252 -20.57 31.14 15.33
CA PRO A 252 -19.55 30.15 15.18
C PRO A 252 -20.14 28.80 14.76
N PRO A 253 -19.65 28.17 13.70
CA PRO A 253 -20.09 26.82 13.35
C PRO A 253 -19.71 25.85 14.48
N ALA A 254 -20.37 24.72 14.55
CA ALA A 254 -20.02 23.66 15.47
C ALA A 254 -18.65 23.02 15.10
N ASN A 255 -18.13 22.16 15.98
CA ASN A 255 -16.96 21.36 15.63
C ASN A 255 -17.32 20.32 14.55
N MET A 256 -16.31 19.75 13.87
CA MET A 256 -16.50 18.83 12.76
C MET A 256 -17.37 17.62 13.12
N ALA A 257 -17.25 17.08 14.34
CA ALA A 257 -18.05 15.94 14.76
C ALA A 257 -19.53 16.28 14.88
N GLU A 258 -19.85 17.48 15.37
CA GLU A 258 -21.22 17.95 15.49
C GLU A 258 -21.80 18.38 14.14
N GLU A 259 -21.01 19.00 13.27
CA GLU A 259 -21.42 19.30 11.89
C GLU A 259 -21.77 18.03 11.12
N LEU A 260 -20.97 16.98 11.25
CA LEU A 260 -21.28 15.66 10.68
C LEU A 260 -22.58 15.08 11.24
N ARG A 261 -22.81 15.24 12.55
CA ARG A 261 -24.04 14.76 13.21
C ARG A 261 -25.27 15.52 12.74
N LYS A 262 -25.20 16.87 12.67
CA LYS A 262 -26.29 17.72 12.17
C LYS A 262 -26.61 17.40 10.71
N ASN A 263 -25.58 17.25 9.87
CA ASN A 263 -25.75 16.95 8.43
C ASN A 263 -26.31 15.55 8.16
N GLY A 264 -26.30 14.64 9.15
CA GLY A 264 -26.83 13.28 9.04
C GLY A 264 -28.27 13.09 9.55
N ARG A 265 -28.91 14.13 10.11
CA ARG A 265 -30.21 13.97 10.73
C ARG A 265 -31.27 14.84 10.05
N LYS A 266 -32.43 14.25 9.73
CA LYS A 266 -33.67 14.99 9.58
C LYS A 266 -34.24 15.26 10.97
N GLU A 267 -34.84 16.43 11.18
CA GLU A 267 -35.55 16.72 12.39
C GLU A 267 -36.60 15.61 12.71
N GLY A 268 -36.36 14.89 13.79
CA GLY A 268 -37.33 13.98 14.41
C GLY A 268 -37.34 12.52 14.01
N ALA A 269 -36.53 12.05 13.02
CA ALA A 269 -36.48 10.63 12.64
C ALA A 269 -35.13 10.20 12.08
N ASP A 270 -34.71 8.97 12.37
CA ASP A 270 -33.59 8.34 11.68
C ASP A 270 -33.98 8.09 10.22
N MET A 271 -33.01 8.28 9.30
CA MET A 271 -33.22 8.00 7.88
C MET A 271 -33.40 6.49 7.67
N SER A 272 -34.38 6.11 6.84
CA SER A 272 -34.51 4.73 6.40
C SER A 272 -33.32 4.31 5.51
N LEU A 273 -33.01 3.01 5.46
CA LEU A 273 -31.97 2.48 4.56
C LEU A 273 -32.18 2.90 3.09
N ALA A 274 -33.44 3.01 2.64
CA ALA A 274 -33.76 3.44 1.29
C ALA A 274 -33.48 4.94 1.05
N GLU A 275 -33.53 5.76 2.09
CA GLU A 275 -33.17 7.18 2.04
C GLU A 275 -31.64 7.32 2.10
N LEU A 276 -30.95 6.59 3.00
CA LEU A 276 -29.49 6.57 3.10
C LEU A 276 -28.85 6.15 1.76
N ALA A 277 -29.38 5.10 1.11
CA ALA A 277 -28.87 4.60 -0.17
C ALA A 277 -28.98 5.63 -1.32
N LYS A 278 -29.73 6.71 -1.16
CA LYS A 278 -29.95 7.74 -2.18
C LYS A 278 -29.40 9.10 -1.80
N SER A 279 -28.93 9.28 -0.57
CA SER A 279 -28.45 10.56 -0.08
C SER A 279 -26.95 10.69 -0.29
N ASN A 280 -26.56 11.49 -1.27
CA ASN A 280 -25.16 11.77 -1.57
C ASN A 280 -24.58 12.95 -0.78
N SER A 281 -25.38 13.66 0.02
CA SER A 281 -24.95 14.85 0.75
C SER A 281 -25.06 14.73 2.27
N THR A 282 -25.69 13.68 2.81
CA THR A 282 -25.80 13.42 4.25
C THR A 282 -24.70 12.48 4.75
N THR A 283 -24.38 12.55 6.06
CA THR A 283 -23.25 11.88 6.70
C THR A 283 -23.63 11.08 7.95
N TYR A 284 -24.86 10.55 7.99
CA TYR A 284 -25.37 9.79 9.14
C TYR A 284 -24.50 8.57 9.49
N LEU A 285 -24.16 7.75 8.49
CA LEU A 285 -23.36 6.54 8.71
C LEU A 285 -21.95 6.88 9.19
N PHE A 286 -21.32 7.90 8.62
CA PHE A 286 -19.99 8.32 9.06
C PHE A 286 -20.02 8.88 10.49
N SER A 287 -20.97 9.73 10.83
CA SER A 287 -21.16 10.25 12.18
C SER A 287 -21.40 9.13 13.20
N ARG A 288 -22.23 8.13 12.85
CA ARG A 288 -22.51 6.96 13.68
C ARG A 288 -21.25 6.13 13.96
N ILE A 289 -20.45 5.91 12.92
CA ILE A 289 -19.18 5.20 13.03
C ILE A 289 -18.20 5.99 13.91
N LEU A 290 -18.11 7.30 13.70
CA LEU A 290 -17.24 8.19 14.46
C LEU A 290 -17.59 8.18 15.97
N ASP A 291 -18.87 8.18 16.29
CA ASP A 291 -19.37 8.17 17.68
C ASP A 291 -18.95 6.93 18.50
N ARG A 292 -18.54 5.84 17.84
CA ARG A 292 -17.98 4.64 18.51
C ARG A 292 -16.66 4.92 19.24
N PHE A 293 -15.97 6.03 18.91
CA PHE A 293 -14.74 6.48 19.54
C PHE A 293 -14.95 7.59 20.57
N SER A 294 -16.20 7.94 20.88
CA SER A 294 -16.54 9.00 21.83
C SER A 294 -16.72 8.48 23.25
N VAL A 295 -16.38 9.30 24.21
CA VAL A 295 -16.60 9.04 25.65
C VAL A 295 -17.10 10.29 26.35
N PRO A 296 -17.99 10.17 27.35
CA PRO A 296 -18.44 11.28 28.19
C PRO A 296 -17.35 11.63 29.20
N VAL A 297 -16.95 12.89 29.25
CA VAL A 297 -15.99 13.41 30.24
C VAL A 297 -16.69 14.53 31.04
N ILE A 298 -16.44 14.61 32.34
CA ILE A 298 -17.04 15.68 33.17
C ILE A 298 -16.38 17.01 32.80
N ALA A 299 -17.19 17.97 32.35
CA ALA A 299 -16.78 19.32 32.06
C ALA A 299 -16.99 20.23 33.30
N ALA A 300 -16.07 20.12 34.28
CA ALA A 300 -16.24 20.74 35.61
C ALA A 300 -16.42 22.28 35.52
N ALA A 301 -15.54 22.98 34.80
CA ALA A 301 -15.60 24.45 34.68
C ALA A 301 -16.88 24.92 33.97
N VAL A 302 -17.25 24.22 32.89
CA VAL A 302 -18.50 24.51 32.17
C VAL A 302 -19.71 24.20 33.03
N GLY A 303 -19.66 23.12 33.81
CA GLY A 303 -20.71 22.75 34.77
C GLY A 303 -20.89 23.76 35.92
N GLU A 304 -19.82 24.31 36.47
CA GLU A 304 -19.88 25.37 37.47
C GLU A 304 -20.52 26.62 36.91
N GLU A 305 -20.13 27.07 35.71
CA GLU A 305 -20.69 28.22 35.07
C GLU A 305 -22.16 28.01 34.70
N PHE A 306 -22.51 26.81 34.14
CA PHE A 306 -23.88 26.44 33.85
C PHE A 306 -24.78 26.51 35.08
N ASN A 307 -24.36 25.94 36.24
CA ASN A 307 -25.13 25.97 37.46
C ASN A 307 -25.25 27.38 38.06
N ARG A 308 -24.28 28.27 37.81
CA ARG A 308 -24.34 29.68 38.21
C ARG A 308 -25.37 30.46 37.38
N LEU A 309 -25.44 30.20 36.07
CA LEU A 309 -26.37 30.89 35.15
C LEU A 309 -27.79 30.32 35.23
N TYR A 310 -27.90 29.01 35.45
CA TYR A 310 -29.17 28.26 35.45
C TYR A 310 -29.35 27.46 36.75
N PRO A 311 -29.50 28.11 37.91
CA PRO A 311 -29.64 27.40 39.17
C PRO A 311 -30.91 26.54 39.18
N SER A 312 -30.77 25.29 39.60
CA SER A 312 -31.88 24.37 39.75
C SER A 312 -32.86 24.87 40.82
N LYS A 313 -34.17 24.73 40.61
CA LYS A 313 -35.21 25.12 41.55
C LYS A 313 -35.10 24.41 42.90
N ASP A 314 -34.55 23.21 42.91
CA ASP A 314 -34.39 22.35 44.11
C ASP A 314 -33.00 22.43 44.73
N GLY A 315 -32.09 23.26 44.19
CA GLY A 315 -30.73 23.44 44.67
C GLY A 315 -29.78 22.27 44.31
N GLU A 316 -30.21 21.34 43.48
CA GLU A 316 -29.35 20.24 43.02
C GLU A 316 -28.32 20.77 41.99
N VAL A 317 -27.06 20.34 42.15
CA VAL A 317 -25.99 20.66 41.18
C VAL A 317 -26.09 19.70 40.02
N VAL A 318 -26.28 20.25 38.82
CA VAL A 318 -26.33 19.47 37.58
C VAL A 318 -24.91 19.18 37.08
N THR A 319 -24.60 17.92 36.89
CA THR A 319 -23.30 17.53 36.25
C THR A 319 -23.41 17.71 34.73
N VAL A 320 -22.47 18.47 34.20
CA VAL A 320 -22.33 18.69 32.76
C VAL A 320 -21.19 17.84 32.23
N TYR A 321 -21.41 17.16 31.14
CA TYR A 321 -20.42 16.35 30.46
C TYR A 321 -20.06 17.01 29.12
N GLU A 322 -18.84 16.71 28.62
CA GLU A 322 -18.42 16.97 27.25
C GLU A 322 -18.19 15.66 26.51
N LYS A 323 -18.43 15.65 25.20
CA LYS A 323 -18.13 14.50 24.33
C LYS A 323 -16.71 14.63 23.80
N ARG A 324 -15.82 13.75 24.28
CA ARG A 324 -14.43 13.68 23.83
C ARG A 324 -14.21 12.44 22.97
N TYR A 325 -13.34 12.55 22.01
CA TYR A 325 -12.97 11.44 21.14
C TYR A 325 -11.56 10.92 21.51
N TYR A 326 -11.42 9.61 21.50
CA TYR A 326 -10.20 8.95 21.91
C TYR A 326 -9.13 9.07 20.81
N THR A 327 -7.97 9.66 21.14
CA THR A 327 -6.86 9.89 20.22
C THR A 327 -5.57 9.23 20.71
N ALA A 328 -4.58 9.11 19.82
CA ALA A 328 -3.26 8.60 20.18
C ALA A 328 -2.55 9.47 21.25
N GLU A 329 -2.87 10.76 21.34
CA GLU A 329 -2.35 11.64 22.39
C GLU A 329 -3.01 11.36 23.72
N SER A 330 -4.32 11.10 23.75
CA SER A 330 -5.04 10.63 24.93
C SER A 330 -4.47 9.30 25.46
N ASP A 331 -4.01 8.42 24.54
CA ASP A 331 -3.42 7.13 24.91
C ASP A 331 -2.01 7.26 25.47
N ARG A 332 -1.20 8.17 24.99
CA ARG A 332 0.18 8.37 25.48
C ARG A 332 0.26 8.97 26.87
N GLY A 333 -0.87 9.06 27.53
CA GLY A 333 -1.00 9.66 28.86
C GLY A 333 -0.57 11.11 28.76
N ALA A 334 -1.51 12.00 28.66
CA ALA A 334 -1.25 13.43 28.75
C ALA A 334 -0.70 13.78 30.16
N ALA A 335 0.47 13.23 30.49
CA ALA A 335 1.27 13.63 31.63
C ALA A 335 1.68 15.12 31.55
N LYS A 336 1.28 15.81 30.48
CA LYS A 336 1.74 17.17 30.18
C LYS A 336 0.73 18.29 30.46
N ALA A 337 -0.49 18.01 30.82
CA ALA A 337 -1.44 19.08 31.15
C ALA A 337 -2.58 18.64 32.07
N GLY A 338 -2.36 17.75 33.03
CA GLY A 338 -3.40 17.30 33.96
C GLY A 338 -4.47 16.41 33.37
N GLY A 339 -4.30 15.94 32.11
CA GLY A 339 -5.16 14.97 31.45
C GLY A 339 -4.64 13.55 31.69
N GLY A 340 -5.43 12.74 32.36
CA GLY A 340 -5.23 11.28 32.41
C GLY A 340 -5.72 10.62 31.12
N PHE A 341 -5.56 9.30 31.03
CA PHE A 341 -6.20 8.52 29.97
C PHE A 341 -7.70 8.77 29.95
N LEU A 342 -8.29 8.88 28.77
CA LEU A 342 -9.73 8.90 28.66
C LEU A 342 -10.26 7.55 29.15
N SER A 343 -11.14 7.60 30.18
CA SER A 343 -11.81 6.45 30.73
C SER A 343 -13.31 6.73 30.80
N TYR A 344 -14.09 5.66 30.87
CA TYR A 344 -15.54 5.71 31.04
C TYR A 344 -15.98 4.69 32.09
N LYS A 345 -17.16 4.87 32.64
CA LYS A 345 -17.79 3.87 33.49
C LYS A 345 -18.88 3.15 32.73
N ASP A 346 -18.91 1.82 32.86
CA ASP A 346 -20.02 1.02 32.33
C ASP A 346 -21.30 1.15 33.15
N ALA A 347 -22.35 0.42 32.75
CA ALA A 347 -23.64 0.44 33.44
C ALA A 347 -23.54 -0.05 34.93
N GLU A 348 -22.57 -0.89 35.22
CA GLU A 348 -22.26 -1.41 36.54
C GLU A 348 -21.37 -0.46 37.38
N GLY A 349 -20.89 0.63 36.77
CA GLY A 349 -20.04 1.65 37.37
C GLY A 349 -18.54 1.26 37.42
N ILE A 350 -18.14 0.22 36.70
CA ILE A 350 -16.75 -0.21 36.57
C ILE A 350 -16.04 0.73 35.58
N GLU A 351 -14.86 1.20 35.97
CA GLU A 351 -14.06 2.09 35.13
C GLU A 351 -13.28 1.31 34.10
N HIS A 352 -13.45 1.70 32.83
CA HIS A 352 -12.76 1.17 31.66
C HIS A 352 -11.93 2.24 31.00
N ARG A 353 -10.78 1.83 30.44
CA ARG A 353 -10.01 2.68 29.55
C ARG A 353 -10.61 2.62 28.13
N ALA A 354 -10.79 3.78 27.52
CA ALA A 354 -11.25 3.87 26.12
C ALA A 354 -10.28 3.14 25.17
N LYS A 355 -10.83 2.39 24.24
CA LYS A 355 -10.08 1.60 23.25
C LYS A 355 -10.20 2.25 21.86
N GLY A 356 -9.17 2.05 21.04
CA GLY A 356 -9.07 2.64 19.73
C GLY A 356 -8.58 4.09 19.81
N SER A 357 -7.99 4.61 18.74
CA SER A 357 -7.49 5.99 18.71
C SER A 357 -7.65 6.61 17.34
N LEU A 358 -8.21 7.80 17.29
CA LEU A 358 -8.27 8.63 16.09
C LEU A 358 -6.98 9.43 15.92
N LEU A 359 -6.80 10.08 14.76
CA LEU A 359 -5.64 10.95 14.53
C LEU A 359 -5.70 12.22 15.38
N PHE A 360 -6.89 12.79 15.54
CA PHE A 360 -7.19 13.94 16.38
C PHE A 360 -8.63 13.84 16.92
N ASP A 361 -8.98 14.68 17.89
CA ASP A 361 -10.33 14.78 18.44
C ASP A 361 -11.17 15.74 17.57
N PRO A 362 -12.13 15.25 16.75
CA PRO A 362 -12.94 16.09 15.88
C PRO A 362 -14.00 16.90 16.62
N GLY A 363 -14.23 16.61 17.90
CA GLY A 363 -15.13 17.31 18.80
C GLY A 363 -14.44 18.37 19.68
N TRP A 364 -13.19 18.75 19.38
CA TRP A 364 -12.39 19.60 20.23
C TRP A 364 -11.74 20.75 19.45
N ASN A 365 -12.07 21.97 19.80
CA ASN A 365 -11.62 23.15 19.07
C ASN A 365 -10.15 23.53 19.37
N ALA A 366 -9.60 23.13 20.51
CA ALA A 366 -8.17 23.27 20.83
C ALA A 366 -7.28 22.26 20.10
N TYR A 367 -7.55 22.03 18.83
CA TYR A 367 -6.77 21.14 17.97
C TYR A 367 -5.37 21.67 17.73
N LYS A 368 -4.36 20.76 17.82
CA LYS A 368 -2.96 21.06 17.49
C LYS A 368 -2.50 20.18 16.34
N ALA A 369 -2.08 20.82 15.25
CA ALA A 369 -1.47 20.11 14.15
C ALA A 369 -0.02 19.74 14.47
N GLY A 370 0.33 18.47 14.20
CA GLY A 370 1.73 18.01 14.18
C GLY A 370 2.33 17.61 15.53
N THR A 371 3.40 16.83 15.42
CA THR A 371 4.08 16.21 16.58
C THR A 371 5.27 17.01 17.09
N ALA A 372 5.66 18.11 16.45
CA ALA A 372 6.93 18.77 16.68
C ALA A 372 6.83 20.06 17.51
N GLY A 373 5.65 20.46 18.00
CA GLY A 373 5.48 21.71 18.75
C GLY A 373 5.76 22.96 17.91
N GLN A 374 5.64 22.87 16.60
CA GLN A 374 5.94 23.95 15.66
C GLN A 374 4.67 24.62 15.10
N THR A 375 3.55 23.89 15.04
CA THR A 375 2.27 24.43 14.58
C THR A 375 1.35 24.63 15.79
N THR A 376 0.79 25.82 15.94
CA THR A 376 -0.14 26.16 17.03
C THR A 376 -1.59 26.03 16.57
N GLU A 377 -2.52 26.09 17.53
CA GLU A 377 -3.96 26.09 17.29
C GLU A 377 -4.43 27.24 16.39
N GLU A 378 -3.65 28.34 16.36
CA GLU A 378 -3.93 29.50 15.52
C GLU A 378 -3.42 29.35 14.08
N GLU A 379 -2.45 28.46 13.80
CA GLU A 379 -1.76 28.41 12.51
C GLU A 379 -2.39 27.46 11.51
N ASP A 380 -3.07 26.43 11.99
CA ASP A 380 -3.70 25.42 11.14
C ASP A 380 -4.92 24.80 11.86
N MET A 381 -5.68 24.02 11.11
CA MET A 381 -6.81 23.23 11.60
C MET A 381 -6.84 21.88 10.87
N ALA A 382 -7.76 21.00 11.21
CA ALA A 382 -7.87 19.69 10.60
C ALA A 382 -8.78 19.69 9.37
N ALA A 383 -8.80 18.54 8.64
CA ALA A 383 -9.79 18.26 7.61
C ALA A 383 -10.31 16.83 7.75
N ILE A 384 -11.58 16.61 7.38
CA ILE A 384 -12.21 15.29 7.29
C ILE A 384 -12.82 15.14 5.89
N PHE A 385 -12.48 14.05 5.21
CA PHE A 385 -13.07 13.61 3.94
C PHE A 385 -14.21 12.64 4.24
N ALA A 386 -15.37 13.13 4.63
CA ALA A 386 -16.48 12.30 5.11
C ALA A 386 -17.26 11.69 3.93
N PRO A 387 -17.28 10.36 3.75
CA PRO A 387 -18.15 9.75 2.76
C PRO A 387 -19.62 10.06 3.03
N SER A 388 -20.37 10.33 1.97
CA SER A 388 -21.82 10.44 2.01
C SER A 388 -22.47 9.10 2.37
N ASP A 389 -23.72 9.14 2.81
CA ASP A 389 -24.45 7.92 3.13
C ASP A 389 -24.59 6.99 1.93
N MET A 390 -24.79 7.55 0.72
CA MET A 390 -24.84 6.78 -0.51
C MET A 390 -23.47 6.13 -0.84
N ALA A 391 -22.39 6.88 -0.66
CA ALA A 391 -21.03 6.34 -0.86
C ALA A 391 -20.75 5.18 0.09
N PHE A 392 -21.10 5.30 1.36
CA PHE A 392 -20.97 4.21 2.33
C PHE A 392 -21.88 3.03 2.02
N TYR A 393 -23.12 3.28 1.63
CA TYR A 393 -24.04 2.22 1.23
C TYR A 393 -23.43 1.39 0.07
N THR A 394 -22.97 2.06 -0.98
CA THR A 394 -22.34 1.41 -2.15
C THR A 394 -21.07 0.67 -1.73
N TYR A 395 -20.22 1.27 -0.92
CA TYR A 395 -18.98 0.67 -0.43
C TYR A 395 -19.22 -0.65 0.32
N PHE A 396 -20.20 -0.68 1.23
CA PHE A 396 -20.48 -1.87 2.03
C PHE A 396 -21.34 -2.93 1.32
N THR A 397 -22.06 -2.58 0.26
CA THR A 397 -22.93 -3.53 -0.48
C THR A 397 -22.28 -4.07 -1.76
N GLU A 398 -21.50 -3.24 -2.46
CA GLU A 398 -20.95 -3.54 -3.78
C GLU A 398 -19.43 -3.40 -3.83
N GLY A 399 -18.84 -2.52 -3.01
CA GLY A 399 -17.42 -2.20 -2.99
C GLY A 399 -16.59 -3.04 -2.02
N GLY A 400 -15.38 -2.55 -1.70
CA GLY A 400 -14.39 -3.23 -0.86
C GLY A 400 -14.86 -3.55 0.57
N GLY A 401 -15.82 -2.81 1.10
CA GLY A 401 -16.43 -3.05 2.42
C GLY A 401 -17.35 -4.27 2.49
N LYS A 402 -17.79 -4.79 1.34
CA LYS A 402 -18.67 -5.96 1.24
C LYS A 402 -18.09 -7.20 1.94
N THR A 403 -16.79 -7.43 1.77
CA THR A 403 -16.09 -8.55 2.42
C THR A 403 -16.08 -8.38 3.95
N ILE A 404 -15.88 -7.16 4.44
CA ILE A 404 -15.88 -6.85 5.88
C ILE A 404 -17.26 -7.11 6.49
N VAL A 405 -18.30 -6.53 5.90
CA VAL A 405 -19.70 -6.74 6.34
C VAL A 405 -20.09 -8.22 6.23
N GLY A 406 -19.71 -8.90 5.15
CA GLY A 406 -19.94 -10.32 4.96
C GLY A 406 -19.32 -11.20 6.04
N GLN A 407 -18.18 -10.79 6.60
CA GLN A 407 -17.51 -11.53 7.68
C GLN A 407 -18.14 -11.23 9.05
N TYR A 408 -18.36 -9.97 9.39
CA TYR A 408 -18.77 -9.56 10.73
C TYR A 408 -20.28 -9.35 10.90
N GLY A 409 -20.99 -9.02 9.83
CA GLY A 409 -22.43 -8.75 9.83
C GLY A 409 -23.33 -9.95 9.58
N LYS A 410 -22.86 -11.18 9.71
CA LYS A 410 -23.62 -12.42 9.37
C LYS A 410 -24.95 -12.57 10.09
N THR A 411 -25.08 -12.02 11.29
CA THR A 411 -26.28 -12.10 12.12
C THR A 411 -27.13 -10.82 12.11
N ALA A 412 -26.68 -9.78 11.41
CA ALA A 412 -27.34 -8.50 11.34
C ALA A 412 -28.62 -8.57 10.49
N SER A 413 -29.66 -7.87 10.90
CA SER A 413 -30.95 -7.82 10.19
C SER A 413 -30.96 -6.76 9.07
N ASN A 414 -30.01 -5.82 9.11
CA ASN A 414 -29.89 -4.73 8.15
C ASN A 414 -28.43 -4.23 8.07
N LEU A 415 -28.15 -3.36 7.09
CA LEU A 415 -26.81 -2.85 6.83
C LEU A 415 -26.23 -2.04 8.02
N VAL A 416 -27.06 -1.25 8.72
CA VAL A 416 -26.59 -0.44 9.86
C VAL A 416 -26.09 -1.34 10.99
N GLU A 417 -26.86 -2.38 11.34
CA GLU A 417 -26.46 -3.38 12.33
C GLU A 417 -25.22 -4.17 11.88
N ALA A 418 -25.11 -4.45 10.57
CA ALA A 418 -23.93 -5.11 10.03
C ALA A 418 -22.67 -4.23 10.16
N ILE A 419 -22.78 -2.93 9.90
CA ILE A 419 -21.69 -1.95 10.11
C ILE A 419 -21.34 -1.84 11.60
N ASP A 420 -22.35 -1.82 12.47
CA ASP A 420 -22.14 -1.79 13.93
C ASP A 420 -21.41 -3.01 14.46
N SER A 421 -21.53 -4.15 13.79
CA SER A 421 -20.87 -5.42 14.15
C SER A 421 -19.39 -5.48 13.76
N ILE A 422 -18.90 -4.53 12.94
CA ILE A 422 -17.49 -4.49 12.53
C ILE A 422 -16.60 -4.19 13.75
N PRO A 423 -15.50 -4.94 13.98
CA PRO A 423 -14.56 -4.65 15.06
C PRO A 423 -14.02 -3.23 15.06
N LEU A 424 -13.77 -2.69 16.25
CA LEU A 424 -13.40 -1.28 16.41
C LEU A 424 -12.06 -0.91 15.76
N ASP A 425 -11.10 -1.82 15.71
CA ASP A 425 -9.80 -1.62 15.07
C ASP A 425 -9.89 -1.50 13.53
N ILE A 426 -10.81 -2.25 12.91
CA ILE A 426 -11.10 -2.12 11.47
C ILE A 426 -11.74 -0.77 11.18
N VAL A 427 -12.76 -0.42 11.97
CA VAL A 427 -13.47 0.86 11.84
C VAL A 427 -12.52 2.03 12.11
N GLN A 428 -11.62 1.90 13.08
CA GLN A 428 -10.59 2.89 13.36
C GLN A 428 -9.70 3.17 12.14
N ALA A 429 -9.23 2.12 11.49
CA ALA A 429 -8.39 2.27 10.30
C ALA A 429 -9.15 2.99 9.17
N LEU A 430 -10.42 2.65 8.96
CA LEU A 430 -11.29 3.31 7.98
C LEU A 430 -11.46 4.80 8.30
N VAL A 431 -11.84 5.14 9.53
CA VAL A 431 -12.05 6.54 9.95
C VAL A 431 -10.75 7.33 9.85
N ARG A 432 -9.62 6.78 10.32
CA ARG A 432 -8.32 7.46 10.27
C ARG A 432 -7.87 7.79 8.86
N ASN A 433 -8.20 6.95 7.88
CA ASN A 433 -7.86 7.20 6.48
C ASN A 433 -8.62 8.41 5.89
N HIS A 434 -9.77 8.76 6.48
CA HIS A 434 -10.57 9.93 6.11
C HIS A 434 -10.24 11.21 6.92
N MET A 435 -9.31 11.12 7.88
CA MET A 435 -8.89 12.23 8.74
C MET A 435 -7.53 12.77 8.31
N GLN A 436 -7.41 14.09 8.23
CA GLN A 436 -6.17 14.77 7.89
C GLN A 436 -5.83 15.85 8.93
N MET A 437 -4.58 15.83 9.40
CA MET A 437 -4.14 16.68 10.51
C MET A 437 -3.81 18.13 10.11
N SER A 438 -3.94 18.50 8.85
CA SER A 438 -3.62 19.84 8.36
C SER A 438 -4.58 20.22 7.25
N PHE A 439 -5.36 21.25 7.46
CA PHE A 439 -6.19 21.85 6.42
C PHE A 439 -5.32 22.50 5.34
N ASN A 440 -4.29 23.25 5.74
CA ASN A 440 -3.41 23.94 4.80
C ASN A 440 -2.71 22.99 3.80
N SER A 441 -2.55 21.72 4.19
CA SER A 441 -1.99 20.68 3.32
C SER A 441 -3.03 19.88 2.53
N THR A 442 -4.32 20.12 2.76
CA THR A 442 -5.43 19.34 2.21
C THR A 442 -6.52 20.20 1.58
N VAL A 443 -6.15 21.38 1.07
CA VAL A 443 -7.02 22.15 0.19
C VAL A 443 -7.16 21.46 -1.17
N PRO A 444 -8.23 21.67 -1.94
CA PRO A 444 -8.53 20.94 -3.18
C PRO A 444 -7.37 20.81 -4.15
N SER A 445 -6.64 21.89 -4.43
CA SER A 445 -5.46 21.89 -5.32
C SER A 445 -4.33 20.93 -4.87
N LYS A 446 -4.35 20.46 -3.63
CA LYS A 446 -3.36 19.54 -3.04
C LYS A 446 -3.88 18.12 -2.84
N PHE A 447 -5.09 17.80 -3.22
CA PHE A 447 -5.69 16.49 -3.04
C PHE A 447 -4.85 15.36 -3.63
N GLY A 448 -4.20 15.59 -4.77
CA GLY A 448 -3.30 14.62 -5.40
C GLY A 448 -2.04 14.26 -4.59
N LEU A 449 -1.72 15.03 -3.55
CA LEU A 449 -0.56 14.79 -2.68
C LEU A 449 -0.90 13.98 -1.43
N ILE A 450 -2.19 13.72 -1.18
CA ILE A 450 -2.65 12.99 0.01
C ILE A 450 -2.40 11.50 -0.19
N LEU A 451 -1.72 10.88 0.78
CA LEU A 451 -1.32 9.49 0.75
C LEU A 451 -2.18 8.65 1.69
N ASN A 452 -2.46 7.42 1.28
CA ASN A 452 -3.12 6.41 2.11
C ASN A 452 -2.16 5.77 3.14
N ASP A 453 -2.63 4.78 3.88
CA ASP A 453 -1.87 4.01 4.86
C ASP A 453 -0.71 3.17 4.25
N ALA A 454 -0.77 2.87 2.95
CA ALA A 454 0.30 2.22 2.19
C ALA A 454 1.30 3.23 1.59
N ARG A 455 1.08 4.55 1.75
CA ARG A 455 1.83 5.66 1.14
C ARG A 455 1.67 5.77 -0.37
N ASP A 456 0.61 5.25 -0.92
CA ASP A 456 0.19 5.49 -2.29
C ASP A 456 -0.76 6.71 -2.34
N PRO A 457 -0.82 7.46 -3.45
CA PRO A 457 -1.77 8.54 -3.62
C PRO A 457 -3.22 8.05 -3.45
N MET A 458 -4.00 8.75 -2.63
CA MET A 458 -5.42 8.40 -2.41
C MET A 458 -6.30 8.68 -3.63
N ASN A 459 -5.77 9.38 -4.64
CA ASN A 459 -6.48 9.76 -5.86
C ASN A 459 -7.78 10.54 -5.60
N ILE A 460 -7.78 11.38 -4.55
CA ILE A 460 -8.89 12.28 -4.26
C ILE A 460 -8.98 13.31 -5.38
N LYS A 461 -10.19 13.56 -5.88
CA LYS A 461 -10.46 14.54 -6.93
C LYS A 461 -11.46 15.57 -6.43
N GLU A 462 -11.38 16.78 -6.96
CA GLU A 462 -12.34 17.86 -6.67
C GLU A 462 -13.78 17.43 -7.04
N ASP A 463 -13.95 16.74 -8.15
CA ASP A 463 -15.25 16.22 -8.60
C ASP A 463 -15.91 15.23 -7.62
N ASN A 464 -15.13 14.64 -6.71
CA ASN A 464 -15.67 13.75 -5.66
C ASN A 464 -16.23 14.52 -4.47
N VAL A 465 -16.03 15.84 -4.39
CA VAL A 465 -16.55 16.69 -3.31
C VAL A 465 -17.97 17.08 -3.62
N VAL A 466 -18.92 16.61 -2.83
CA VAL A 466 -20.35 16.93 -2.97
C VAL A 466 -20.71 18.23 -2.25
N LYS A 467 -20.09 18.46 -1.09
CA LYS A 467 -20.36 19.61 -0.22
C LYS A 467 -19.14 19.88 0.67
N CYS A 468 -18.87 21.15 0.96
CA CYS A 468 -17.92 21.57 1.99
C CYS A 468 -18.66 22.19 3.18
N MET A 469 -18.15 21.96 4.40
CA MET A 469 -18.64 22.57 5.62
C MET A 469 -17.41 23.09 6.40
N VAL A 470 -17.36 24.41 6.58
CA VAL A 470 -16.34 25.05 7.43
C VAL A 470 -16.82 24.94 8.87
N SER A 471 -16.04 24.28 9.72
CA SER A 471 -16.30 24.09 11.14
C SER A 471 -15.38 24.96 11.99
N ASN A 472 -15.65 25.05 13.29
CA ASN A 472 -14.79 25.84 14.18
C ASN A 472 -13.37 25.27 14.36
N ASN A 473 -13.16 23.97 14.12
CA ASN A 473 -11.90 23.29 14.30
C ASN A 473 -11.36 22.62 13.02
N GLY A 474 -11.98 22.85 11.87
CA GLY A 474 -11.55 22.25 10.62
C GLY A 474 -12.53 22.39 9.47
N VAL A 475 -12.26 21.69 8.37
CA VAL A 475 -13.14 21.60 7.20
C VAL A 475 -13.59 20.17 6.98
N VAL A 476 -14.87 19.98 6.73
CA VAL A 476 -15.45 18.70 6.33
C VAL A 476 -15.76 18.73 4.84
N TYR A 477 -15.10 17.88 4.08
CA TYR A 477 -15.43 17.59 2.69
C TYR A 477 -16.35 16.37 2.66
N VAL A 478 -17.61 16.54 2.24
CA VAL A 478 -18.53 15.42 2.02
C VAL A 478 -18.22 14.81 0.66
N MET A 479 -17.89 13.51 0.64
CA MET A 479 -17.38 12.81 -0.53
C MET A 479 -18.39 11.84 -1.11
N ASP A 480 -18.43 11.69 -2.42
CA ASP A 480 -19.21 10.64 -3.09
C ASP A 480 -18.51 9.27 -3.09
N THR A 481 -17.31 9.19 -2.53
CA THR A 481 -16.42 8.04 -2.56
C THR A 481 -15.89 7.71 -1.16
N VAL A 482 -15.71 6.43 -0.86
CA VAL A 482 -15.04 5.95 0.36
C VAL A 482 -13.59 5.67 0.06
N TYR A 483 -12.68 6.32 0.77
CA TYR A 483 -11.25 6.08 0.70
C TYR A 483 -10.86 5.01 1.71
N SER A 484 -10.95 3.75 1.30
CA SER A 484 -10.65 2.61 2.16
C SER A 484 -9.16 2.49 2.44
N PRO A 485 -8.75 2.06 3.65
CA PRO A 485 -7.37 1.68 3.89
C PRO A 485 -6.94 0.55 2.95
N ALA A 486 -5.75 0.67 2.36
CA ALA A 486 -5.23 -0.29 1.40
C ALA A 486 -5.29 -1.74 1.90
N ARG A 487 -5.08 -1.96 3.20
CA ARG A 487 -5.14 -3.29 3.83
C ARG A 487 -6.51 -3.99 3.72
N TYR A 488 -7.61 -3.28 3.52
CA TYR A 488 -8.97 -3.85 3.43
C TYR A 488 -9.46 -3.99 2.01
N VAL A 489 -8.74 -3.47 1.03
CA VAL A 489 -9.07 -3.55 -0.40
C VAL A 489 -7.97 -4.23 -1.21
N ALA A 490 -6.83 -4.55 -0.59
CA ALA A 490 -5.75 -5.31 -1.20
C ALA A 490 -6.03 -6.81 -1.20
N VAL A 491 -5.27 -7.54 -2.01
CA VAL A 491 -5.33 -9.02 -2.07
C VAL A 491 -5.08 -9.72 -0.73
N THR A 492 -4.51 -9.02 0.25
CA THR A 492 -4.33 -9.53 1.62
C THR A 492 -5.59 -9.46 2.48
N ALA A 493 -6.59 -8.67 2.11
CA ALA A 493 -7.79 -8.46 2.93
C ALA A 493 -8.57 -9.74 3.21
N PRO A 494 -8.89 -10.61 2.22
CA PRO A 494 -9.58 -11.87 2.48
C PRO A 494 -8.80 -12.80 3.41
N VAL A 495 -7.47 -12.76 3.33
CA VAL A 495 -6.59 -13.58 4.19
C VAL A 495 -6.60 -13.09 5.63
N MET A 496 -6.47 -11.79 5.82
CA MET A 496 -6.48 -11.14 7.14
C MET A 496 -7.83 -11.29 7.86
N LEU A 497 -8.94 -11.26 7.12
CA LEU A 497 -10.29 -11.33 7.66
C LEU A 497 -10.80 -12.77 7.88
N SER A 498 -10.10 -13.79 7.39
CA SER A 498 -10.53 -15.18 7.42
C SER A 498 -10.00 -15.95 8.64
N ASP A 499 -10.89 -16.64 9.35
CA ASP A 499 -10.53 -17.54 10.45
C ASP A 499 -9.89 -18.86 9.97
N SER A 500 -9.93 -19.16 8.67
CA SER A 500 -9.39 -20.39 8.08
C SER A 500 -8.10 -20.20 7.30
N LEU A 501 -7.57 -18.97 7.23
CA LEU A 501 -6.34 -18.59 6.51
C LEU A 501 -5.29 -17.98 7.46
N VAL A 502 -5.31 -18.35 8.73
CA VAL A 502 -4.48 -17.76 9.79
C VAL A 502 -3.00 -18.01 9.55
N ILE A 503 -2.64 -19.19 8.99
CA ILE A 503 -1.24 -19.52 8.68
C ILE A 503 -0.71 -18.61 7.56
N PHE A 504 -1.47 -18.42 6.48
CA PHE A 504 -1.10 -17.50 5.41
C PHE A 504 -0.99 -16.05 5.88
N ASN A 505 -1.95 -15.58 6.69
CA ASN A 505 -1.88 -14.24 7.27
C ASN A 505 -0.59 -14.07 8.09
N ARG A 506 -0.29 -15.04 8.94
CA ARG A 506 0.93 -15.01 9.77
C ARG A 506 2.22 -15.09 8.95
N ALA A 507 2.20 -15.83 7.84
CA ALA A 507 3.33 -15.88 6.91
C ALA A 507 3.58 -14.50 6.28
N ILE A 508 2.54 -13.84 5.78
CA ILE A 508 2.62 -12.50 5.20
C ILE A 508 3.21 -11.50 6.21
N GLU A 509 2.70 -11.47 7.45
CA GLU A 509 3.17 -10.59 8.52
C GLU A 509 4.63 -10.88 8.93
N SER A 510 4.98 -12.16 9.17
CA SER A 510 6.29 -12.56 9.69
C SER A 510 7.43 -12.33 8.69
N ILE A 511 7.13 -12.36 7.40
CA ILE A 511 8.06 -12.14 6.30
C ILE A 511 8.04 -10.67 5.83
N GLN A 512 7.12 -9.85 6.36
CA GLN A 512 6.93 -8.44 6.03
C GLN A 512 6.53 -8.21 4.57
N TYR A 513 5.73 -9.11 4.00
CA TYR A 513 5.17 -8.95 2.64
C TYR A 513 3.86 -8.18 2.62
N ASP A 514 3.32 -7.84 3.79
CA ASP A 514 2.17 -6.94 3.92
C ASP A 514 2.36 -5.66 3.11
N LYS A 515 3.48 -4.96 3.27
CA LYS A 515 3.78 -3.72 2.55
C LYS A 515 3.90 -3.89 1.04
N TYR A 516 4.47 -5.01 0.59
CA TYR A 516 4.60 -5.31 -0.84
C TYR A 516 3.25 -5.57 -1.49
N LEU A 517 2.40 -6.35 -0.82
CA LEU A 517 1.07 -6.73 -1.32
C LEU A 517 0.01 -5.63 -1.14
N LEU A 518 0.31 -4.56 -0.39
CA LEU A 518 -0.56 -3.39 -0.25
C LEU A 518 -0.41 -2.38 -1.39
N SER A 519 0.59 -2.52 -2.27
CA SER A 519 0.80 -1.59 -3.38
C SER A 519 -0.38 -1.59 -4.35
N MET A 520 -1.05 -0.44 -4.48
CA MET A 520 -2.20 -0.26 -5.39
C MET A 520 -1.78 0.03 -6.84
N GLY A 521 -0.51 0.39 -7.06
CA GLY A 521 0.05 0.59 -8.39
C GLY A 521 0.42 -0.70 -9.12
N ASN A 522 0.34 -1.86 -8.45
CA ASN A 522 0.64 -3.17 -9.02
C ASN A 522 -0.59 -4.07 -8.95
N LYS A 523 -0.65 -5.06 -9.83
CA LYS A 523 -1.67 -6.11 -9.80
C LYS A 523 -1.06 -7.44 -9.35
N PHE A 524 -1.78 -8.16 -8.50
CA PHE A 524 -1.35 -9.42 -7.93
C PHE A 524 -2.43 -10.51 -8.04
N GLY A 525 -1.99 -11.76 -8.16
CA GLY A 525 -2.81 -12.92 -7.85
C GLY A 525 -2.28 -13.58 -6.58
N LEU A 526 -2.99 -13.46 -5.48
CA LEU A 526 -2.63 -14.14 -4.23
C LEU A 526 -3.37 -15.47 -4.14
N VAL A 527 -2.63 -16.56 -4.31
CA VAL A 527 -3.16 -17.90 -4.18
C VAL A 527 -3.02 -18.35 -2.72
N VAL A 528 -4.12 -18.78 -2.11
CA VAL A 528 -4.13 -19.19 -0.70
C VAL A 528 -4.84 -20.51 -0.50
N THR A 529 -4.46 -21.21 0.56
CA THR A 529 -5.03 -22.51 0.92
C THR A 529 -5.46 -22.47 2.37
N SER A 530 -6.58 -23.13 2.69
CA SER A 530 -7.06 -23.19 4.07
C SER A 530 -6.03 -23.87 4.99
N ASP A 531 -6.01 -23.47 6.26
CA ASP A 531 -5.05 -23.96 7.25
C ASP A 531 -5.04 -25.50 7.35
N ASN A 532 -6.22 -26.13 7.17
CA ASN A 532 -6.35 -27.59 7.22
C ASN A 532 -5.79 -28.32 5.99
N ALA A 533 -5.65 -27.64 4.87
CA ALA A 533 -5.15 -28.19 3.61
C ALA A 533 -3.69 -27.78 3.33
N MET A 534 -3.06 -27.06 4.26
CA MET A 534 -1.66 -26.65 4.12
C MET A 534 -0.73 -27.84 4.26
N THR A 535 -0.24 -28.33 3.12
CA THR A 535 0.71 -29.43 3.03
C THR A 535 1.84 -29.05 2.08
N LEU A 536 3.08 -29.06 2.55
CA LEU A 536 4.24 -28.84 1.68
C LEU A 536 5.00 -30.16 1.50
N TYR A 537 5.09 -30.65 0.27
CA TYR A 537 5.85 -31.86 -0.05
C TYR A 537 7.37 -31.62 0.09
N ASP A 538 8.08 -32.62 0.59
CA ASP A 538 9.54 -32.59 0.65
C ASP A 538 10.14 -33.09 -0.67
N PRO A 539 10.65 -32.20 -1.55
CA PRO A 539 11.15 -32.60 -2.86
C PRO A 539 12.37 -33.51 -2.81
N LYS A 540 13.06 -33.61 -1.65
CA LYS A 540 14.18 -34.54 -1.46
C LYS A 540 13.74 -36.02 -1.48
N THR A 541 12.48 -36.23 -1.15
CA THR A 541 11.96 -37.58 -0.93
C THR A 541 10.95 -38.01 -2.01
N GLU A 542 10.74 -37.18 -3.04
CA GLU A 542 9.79 -37.44 -4.12
C GLU A 542 10.02 -38.82 -4.80
N ASP A 543 11.30 -39.17 -5.05
CA ASP A 543 11.68 -40.42 -5.71
C ASP A 543 12.10 -41.52 -4.71
N SER A 544 11.80 -41.35 -3.42
CA SER A 544 12.17 -42.31 -2.39
C SER A 544 11.02 -43.29 -2.10
N ASP A 545 11.38 -44.48 -1.60
CA ASP A 545 10.36 -45.45 -1.11
C ASP A 545 9.50 -44.88 0.01
N LYS A 546 10.05 -43.96 0.80
CA LYS A 546 9.36 -43.21 1.82
C LYS A 546 9.35 -41.71 1.47
N ARG A 547 8.18 -41.19 1.19
CA ARG A 547 7.94 -39.80 0.90
C ARG A 547 7.51 -39.07 2.15
N TYR A 548 7.89 -37.80 2.26
CA TYR A 548 7.56 -36.94 3.41
C TYR A 548 6.89 -35.63 2.96
N ALA A 549 6.04 -35.13 3.86
CA ALA A 549 5.45 -33.79 3.72
C ALA A 549 5.43 -33.07 5.07
N TYR A 550 5.43 -31.76 5.01
CA TYR A 550 5.30 -30.88 6.16
C TYR A 550 3.83 -30.45 6.32
N ASN A 551 3.28 -30.72 7.52
CA ASN A 551 1.98 -30.23 7.93
C ASN A 551 2.18 -28.99 8.81
N PHE A 552 1.58 -27.87 8.45
CA PHE A 552 1.64 -26.62 9.19
C PHE A 552 0.47 -26.54 10.19
N ILE A 553 0.77 -26.14 11.41
CA ILE A 553 -0.22 -26.01 12.47
C ILE A 553 -0.08 -24.65 13.17
N PHE A 554 -1.22 -24.05 13.48
CA PHE A 554 -1.29 -22.86 14.30
C PHE A 554 -1.37 -23.21 15.78
N THR A 555 -0.49 -22.63 16.61
CA THR A 555 -0.45 -22.85 18.07
C THR A 555 -0.29 -21.53 18.81
N GLN A 556 -0.65 -21.54 20.10
CA GLN A 556 -0.34 -20.45 21.02
C GLN A 556 0.70 -20.91 22.04
N THR A 557 1.82 -20.22 22.12
CA THR A 557 2.86 -20.50 23.12
C THR A 557 3.11 -19.24 23.95
N GLY A 558 2.83 -19.31 25.27
CA GLY A 558 2.98 -18.16 26.15
C GLY A 558 2.07 -16.98 25.80
N GLY A 559 0.88 -17.23 25.23
CA GLY A 559 -0.08 -16.20 24.80
C GLY A 559 0.27 -15.53 23.46
N LYS A 560 1.35 -15.95 22.78
CA LYS A 560 1.71 -15.47 21.46
C LYS A 560 1.33 -16.49 20.38
N PRO A 561 0.70 -16.04 19.28
CA PRO A 561 0.40 -16.93 18.16
C PRO A 561 1.69 -17.36 17.45
N GLN A 562 1.80 -18.64 17.14
CA GLN A 562 2.93 -19.23 16.42
C GLN A 562 2.44 -20.21 15.39
N VAL A 563 3.11 -20.23 14.23
CA VAL A 563 2.96 -21.29 13.22
C VAL A 563 4.09 -22.27 13.44
N LYS A 564 3.74 -23.55 13.56
CA LYS A 564 4.67 -24.65 13.65
C LYS A 564 4.48 -25.61 12.49
N PHE A 565 5.45 -26.46 12.24
CA PHE A 565 5.30 -27.52 11.26
C PHE A 565 5.69 -28.87 11.85
N ARG A 566 5.13 -29.94 11.25
CA ARG A 566 5.47 -31.31 11.54
C ARG A 566 5.80 -32.05 10.25
N LYS A 567 6.91 -32.76 10.22
CA LYS A 567 7.28 -33.62 9.09
C LYS A 567 6.76 -35.02 9.28
N HIS A 568 5.90 -35.47 8.36
CA HIS A 568 5.26 -36.78 8.37
C HIS A 568 5.67 -37.58 7.15
N GLU A 569 5.70 -38.92 7.29
CA GLU A 569 5.57 -39.82 6.14
C GLU A 569 4.24 -39.51 5.46
N TYR A 570 4.21 -39.44 4.15
CA TYR A 570 3.02 -39.03 3.40
C TYR A 570 2.69 -39.97 2.27
N ASP A 571 1.47 -40.50 2.26
CA ASP A 571 0.94 -41.31 1.20
C ASP A 571 0.31 -40.42 0.11
N TYR A 572 0.98 -40.33 -1.01
CA TYR A 572 0.55 -39.48 -2.12
C TYR A 572 -0.70 -40.03 -2.84
N ALA A 573 -0.92 -41.33 -2.79
CA ALA A 573 -2.09 -41.94 -3.44
C ALA A 573 -3.36 -41.73 -2.61
N LEU A 574 -3.22 -41.74 -1.28
CA LEU A 574 -4.34 -41.54 -0.35
C LEU A 574 -4.47 -40.08 0.09
N GLY A 575 -3.48 -39.23 -0.17
CA GLY A 575 -3.45 -37.87 0.34
C GLY A 575 -3.38 -37.78 1.87
N ALA A 576 -2.76 -38.75 2.53
CA ALA A 576 -2.85 -38.93 3.96
C ALA A 576 -1.49 -38.89 4.67
N TYR A 577 -1.47 -38.20 5.85
CA TYR A 577 -0.31 -38.18 6.73
C TYR A 577 -0.16 -39.50 7.49
N GLY A 578 1.01 -40.09 7.39
CA GLY A 578 1.45 -41.22 8.17
C GLY A 578 2.19 -40.82 9.45
N PRO A 579 3.05 -41.73 9.98
CA PRO A 579 3.84 -41.47 11.18
C PRO A 579 4.74 -40.24 11.07
N LEU A 580 5.00 -39.56 12.21
CA LEU A 580 6.04 -38.55 12.31
C LEU A 580 7.41 -39.13 11.99
N LYS A 581 8.21 -38.38 11.22
CA LYS A 581 9.57 -38.77 10.84
C LYS A 581 10.46 -38.91 12.09
N ASP A 582 10.40 -37.93 12.97
CA ASP A 582 11.20 -37.90 14.20
C ASP A 582 10.46 -37.16 15.30
N LYS A 583 10.38 -37.72 16.52
CA LYS A 583 9.65 -37.10 17.62
C LYS A 583 10.34 -35.87 18.20
N ALA A 584 11.66 -35.75 18.05
CA ALA A 584 12.46 -34.65 18.61
C ALA A 584 12.57 -33.46 17.67
N GLU A 585 12.53 -33.67 16.32
CA GLU A 585 12.65 -32.64 15.29
C GLU A 585 11.31 -32.30 14.66
N ALA A 586 10.24 -32.86 15.16
CA ALA A 586 8.92 -32.84 14.51
C ALA A 586 8.22 -31.48 14.54
N GLU A 587 8.69 -30.56 15.35
CA GLU A 587 8.03 -29.25 15.48
C GLU A 587 9.05 -28.10 15.56
N SER A 588 8.84 -27.05 14.76
CA SER A 588 9.55 -25.77 14.84
C SER A 588 8.58 -24.61 14.96
N GLY A 589 9.02 -23.54 15.60
CA GLY A 589 8.25 -22.29 15.68
C GLY A 589 8.45 -21.39 14.45
N VAL A 590 7.54 -20.45 14.21
CA VAL A 590 7.64 -19.48 13.12
C VAL A 590 8.87 -18.55 13.24
N GLU A 591 9.34 -18.35 14.46
CA GLU A 591 10.58 -17.61 14.73
C GLU A 591 11.84 -18.40 14.40
N ASP A 592 11.71 -19.72 14.21
CA ASP A 592 12.80 -20.55 13.71
C ASP A 592 13.11 -20.19 12.26
N ALA A 593 14.40 -20.02 11.96
CA ALA A 593 14.87 -19.63 10.63
C ALA A 593 14.41 -20.60 9.53
N ASN A 594 14.26 -21.88 9.89
CA ASN A 594 13.87 -22.95 8.97
C ASN A 594 12.40 -22.78 8.56
N VAL A 595 11.50 -22.63 9.53
CA VAL A 595 10.07 -22.44 9.25
C VAL A 595 9.86 -21.15 8.49
N LYS A 596 10.56 -20.08 8.86
CA LYS A 596 10.47 -18.79 8.18
C LYS A 596 10.89 -18.91 6.70
N THR A 597 11.93 -19.68 6.41
CA THR A 597 12.39 -19.88 5.03
C THR A 597 11.39 -20.71 4.22
N LEU A 598 10.83 -21.77 4.79
CA LEU A 598 9.78 -22.57 4.14
C LEU A 598 8.52 -21.74 3.87
N LEU A 599 8.06 -20.98 4.86
CA LEU A 599 6.90 -20.07 4.69
C LEU A 599 7.16 -19.00 3.63
N LYS A 600 8.40 -18.50 3.55
CA LYS A 600 8.78 -17.54 2.50
C LYS A 600 8.73 -18.18 1.12
N GLU A 601 9.27 -19.38 0.96
CA GLU A 601 9.23 -20.12 -0.31
C GLU A 601 7.79 -20.36 -0.76
N ILE A 602 6.93 -20.83 0.15
CA ILE A 602 5.51 -21.02 -0.10
C ILE A 602 4.85 -19.72 -0.54
N LEU A 603 5.02 -18.67 0.23
CA LEU A 603 4.39 -17.39 -0.04
C LEU A 603 4.85 -16.80 -1.37
N GLU A 604 6.16 -16.80 -1.65
CA GLU A 604 6.70 -16.30 -2.91
C GLU A 604 6.20 -17.08 -4.13
N TYR A 605 6.02 -18.40 -4.00
CA TYR A 605 5.47 -19.20 -5.08
C TYR A 605 3.96 -18.98 -5.28
N ASN A 606 3.23 -18.63 -4.22
CA ASN A 606 1.79 -18.38 -4.24
C ASN A 606 1.41 -16.94 -4.53
N ILE A 607 2.37 -16.05 -4.82
CA ILE A 607 2.13 -14.69 -5.31
C ILE A 607 2.40 -14.65 -6.81
N ILE A 608 1.37 -14.53 -7.60
CA ILE A 608 1.46 -14.29 -9.06
C ILE A 608 1.65 -12.79 -9.28
N VAL A 609 2.69 -12.43 -10.03
CA VAL A 609 2.99 -11.03 -10.38
C VAL A 609 2.38 -10.72 -11.73
N GLY A 610 1.51 -9.74 -11.79
CA GLY A 610 0.83 -9.30 -12.99
C GLY A 610 -0.69 -9.35 -12.88
N ASP A 611 -1.34 -8.82 -13.89
CA ASP A 611 -2.80 -8.76 -13.94
C ASP A 611 -3.37 -10.12 -14.33
N ILE A 612 -3.98 -10.78 -13.34
CA ILE A 612 -4.77 -11.98 -13.54
C ILE A 612 -6.26 -11.71 -13.30
N ASP A 613 -6.63 -10.43 -13.19
CA ASP A 613 -8.00 -10.03 -13.00
C ASP A 613 -8.79 -10.27 -14.30
N SER A 614 -9.77 -11.16 -14.20
CA SER A 614 -10.67 -11.50 -15.29
C SER A 614 -12.10 -11.09 -14.98
N CYS A 615 -12.32 -10.48 -13.81
CA CYS A 615 -13.65 -10.08 -13.39
C CYS A 615 -14.08 -8.83 -14.15
N GLY A 616 -15.20 -8.89 -14.80
CA GLY A 616 -15.72 -7.80 -15.67
C GLY A 616 -15.13 -7.72 -17.07
N MET A 617 -14.36 -8.72 -17.50
CA MET A 617 -13.85 -8.77 -18.87
C MET A 617 -14.92 -9.08 -19.89
N ASP A 618 -14.74 -8.46 -21.05
CA ASP A 618 -15.44 -8.84 -22.28
C ASP A 618 -15.09 -10.28 -22.64
N ILE A 619 -16.08 -11.11 -22.96
CA ILE A 619 -15.91 -12.54 -23.26
C ILE A 619 -14.87 -12.75 -24.35
N ASP A 620 -14.78 -11.85 -25.33
CA ASP A 620 -13.81 -11.90 -26.44
C ASP A 620 -12.35 -11.72 -25.99
N ARG A 621 -12.11 -11.06 -24.86
CA ARG A 621 -10.77 -10.90 -24.25
C ARG A 621 -10.37 -12.07 -23.35
N ALA A 622 -11.30 -12.81 -22.80
CA ALA A 622 -11.01 -13.94 -21.92
C ALA A 622 -10.20 -15.05 -22.61
N GLN A 623 -10.35 -15.21 -23.91
CA GLN A 623 -9.57 -16.15 -24.73
C GLN A 623 -8.15 -15.65 -25.02
N ALA A 624 -7.89 -14.34 -24.91
CA ALA A 624 -6.60 -13.70 -25.18
C ALA A 624 -5.67 -13.64 -23.95
N TYR A 625 -6.13 -14.00 -22.76
CA TYR A 625 -5.30 -13.94 -21.55
C TYR A 625 -4.25 -15.06 -21.54
N PRO A 626 -3.02 -14.75 -21.09
CA PRO A 626 -1.99 -15.75 -20.87
C PRO A 626 -2.51 -16.87 -19.99
N LYS A 627 -2.19 -18.10 -20.30
CA LYS A 627 -2.47 -19.25 -19.43
C LYS A 627 -1.39 -19.45 -18.38
N TYR A 628 -0.18 -18.97 -18.63
CA TYR A 628 0.98 -19.15 -17.78
C TYR A 628 1.45 -17.80 -17.24
N TYR A 629 1.63 -17.73 -15.94
CA TYR A 629 2.07 -16.56 -15.21
C TYR A 629 3.29 -16.88 -14.38
N MET A 630 4.13 -15.85 -14.13
CA MET A 630 5.26 -15.99 -13.25
C MET A 630 4.87 -15.64 -11.82
N SER A 631 5.27 -16.50 -10.88
CA SER A 631 5.17 -16.19 -9.46
C SER A 631 6.32 -15.27 -9.00
N LYS A 632 6.18 -14.63 -7.84
CA LYS A 632 7.26 -13.86 -7.22
C LYS A 632 8.50 -14.71 -6.93
N GLY A 633 8.31 -16.01 -6.66
CA GLY A 633 9.38 -16.99 -6.51
C GLY A 633 9.96 -17.48 -7.84
N PHE A 634 9.68 -16.78 -8.95
CA PHE A 634 10.12 -17.08 -10.32
C PHE A 634 9.61 -18.43 -10.88
N GLY A 635 8.77 -19.15 -10.15
CA GLY A 635 8.12 -20.35 -10.69
C GLY A 635 6.93 -20.02 -11.57
N THR A 636 6.64 -20.87 -12.54
CA THR A 636 5.51 -20.72 -13.44
C THR A 636 4.26 -21.34 -12.85
N VAL A 637 3.13 -20.64 -12.99
CA VAL A 637 1.79 -21.08 -12.58
C VAL A 637 0.87 -21.06 -13.78
N LYS A 638 0.11 -22.14 -14.01
CA LYS A 638 -0.92 -22.22 -15.06
C LYS A 638 -2.27 -21.82 -14.47
N VAL A 639 -3.00 -20.98 -15.21
CA VAL A 639 -4.34 -20.51 -14.85
C VAL A 639 -5.33 -20.97 -15.92
N ARG A 640 -6.39 -21.69 -15.53
CA ARG A 640 -7.49 -22.04 -16.41
C ARG A 640 -8.71 -21.19 -16.09
N ARG A 641 -9.40 -20.74 -17.13
CA ARG A 641 -10.57 -19.87 -17.07
C ARG A 641 -11.78 -20.55 -17.70
N ASP A 642 -12.97 -20.12 -17.30
CA ASP A 642 -14.22 -20.45 -17.97
C ASP A 642 -14.47 -19.55 -19.21
N ALA A 643 -15.57 -19.77 -19.90
CA ALA A 643 -15.98 -18.99 -21.06
C ALA A 643 -16.24 -17.51 -20.76
N ASN A 644 -16.46 -17.17 -19.48
CA ASN A 644 -16.66 -15.78 -19.02
C ASN A 644 -15.35 -15.12 -18.56
N GLY A 645 -14.21 -15.81 -18.70
CA GLY A 645 -12.90 -15.32 -18.29
C GLY A 645 -12.60 -15.51 -16.80
N LYS A 646 -13.51 -16.05 -16.00
CA LYS A 646 -13.30 -16.28 -14.56
C LYS A 646 -12.30 -17.41 -14.34
N VAL A 647 -11.34 -17.19 -13.41
CA VAL A 647 -10.39 -18.22 -13.00
C VAL A 647 -11.12 -19.37 -12.29
N THR A 648 -10.94 -20.58 -12.81
CA THR A 648 -11.62 -21.80 -12.30
C THR A 648 -10.65 -22.79 -11.70
N HIS A 649 -9.42 -22.92 -12.25
CA HIS A 649 -8.40 -23.82 -11.77
C HIS A 649 -7.03 -23.17 -11.84
N ILE A 650 -6.15 -23.65 -10.97
CA ILE A 650 -4.74 -23.27 -10.93
C ILE A 650 -3.88 -24.54 -10.86
N SER A 651 -2.72 -24.52 -11.50
CA SER A 651 -1.73 -25.58 -11.37
C SER A 651 -0.35 -25.01 -11.16
N GLY A 652 0.33 -25.47 -10.15
CA GLY A 652 1.75 -25.25 -9.96
C GLY A 652 2.60 -26.22 -10.78
N GLY A 653 3.92 -26.10 -10.65
CA GLY A 653 4.86 -26.93 -11.40
C GLY A 653 4.71 -28.44 -11.11
N ARG A 654 4.47 -28.80 -9.85
CA ARG A 654 4.26 -30.21 -9.48
C ARG A 654 2.94 -30.75 -10.01
N GLU A 655 1.87 -29.97 -9.90
CA GLU A 655 0.56 -30.35 -10.42
C GLU A 655 0.63 -30.58 -11.92
N LEU A 656 1.36 -29.73 -12.68
CA LEU A 656 1.57 -29.92 -14.11
C LEU A 656 2.42 -31.14 -14.45
N GLN A 657 3.40 -31.52 -13.59
CA GLN A 657 4.18 -32.75 -13.76
C GLN A 657 3.32 -33.99 -13.69
N HIS A 658 2.20 -33.91 -12.95
CA HIS A 658 1.26 -35.02 -12.75
C HIS A 658 -0.08 -34.87 -13.50
N GLY A 659 -0.18 -33.88 -14.37
CA GLY A 659 -1.40 -33.58 -15.15
C GLY A 659 -2.60 -33.16 -14.28
N LYS A 660 -2.36 -32.59 -13.11
CA LYS A 660 -3.38 -32.16 -12.14
C LYS A 660 -3.69 -30.68 -12.22
N GLU A 661 -4.95 -30.33 -12.02
CA GLU A 661 -5.41 -28.96 -11.86
C GLU A 661 -6.19 -28.84 -10.54
N ILE A 662 -5.91 -27.78 -9.75
CA ILE A 662 -6.56 -27.52 -8.47
C ILE A 662 -7.72 -26.55 -8.69
N PRO A 663 -8.96 -26.88 -8.26
CA PRO A 663 -10.08 -25.98 -8.42
C PRO A 663 -9.97 -24.76 -7.50
N VAL A 664 -10.39 -23.59 -8.00
CA VAL A 664 -10.55 -22.39 -7.19
C VAL A 664 -11.91 -22.46 -6.50
N VAL A 665 -11.90 -22.59 -5.17
CA VAL A 665 -13.10 -22.69 -4.34
C VAL A 665 -13.77 -21.32 -4.17
N VAL A 666 -12.97 -20.28 -3.89
CA VAL A 666 -13.43 -18.90 -3.75
C VAL A 666 -12.48 -17.97 -4.47
N CYS A 667 -13.06 -17.02 -5.23
CA CYS A 667 -12.33 -15.93 -5.85
C CYS A 667 -12.81 -14.63 -5.22
N HIS A 668 -11.90 -13.89 -4.58
CA HIS A 668 -12.14 -12.57 -4.03
C HIS A 668 -11.51 -11.53 -4.96
N GLU A 669 -12.36 -10.61 -5.43
CA GLU A 669 -11.92 -9.45 -6.23
C GLU A 669 -11.46 -8.34 -5.30
N GLN A 670 -10.27 -7.80 -5.54
CA GLN A 670 -9.68 -6.74 -4.75
C GLN A 670 -9.16 -5.61 -5.67
N GLU A 671 -8.95 -4.42 -5.13
CA GLU A 671 -8.54 -3.28 -5.95
C GLU A 671 -7.18 -3.49 -6.66
N ASN A 672 -6.28 -4.25 -6.03
CA ASN A 672 -4.98 -4.57 -6.62
C ASN A 672 -4.84 -6.02 -7.09
N GLY A 673 -5.94 -6.71 -7.40
CA GLY A 673 -5.94 -8.04 -8.03
C GLY A 673 -6.90 -9.04 -7.43
N LEU A 674 -6.57 -10.32 -7.51
CA LEU A 674 -7.42 -11.43 -7.06
C LEU A 674 -6.80 -12.19 -5.90
N THR A 675 -7.63 -12.59 -4.93
CA THR A 675 -7.26 -13.62 -3.93
C THR A 675 -8.02 -14.90 -4.27
N LEU A 676 -7.27 -15.95 -4.59
CA LEU A 676 -7.79 -17.22 -5.08
C LEU A 676 -7.60 -18.28 -4.00
N GLN A 677 -8.69 -18.71 -3.38
CA GLN A 677 -8.65 -19.74 -2.36
C GLN A 677 -8.82 -21.13 -2.99
N LEU A 678 -7.89 -22.01 -2.69
CA LEU A 678 -7.85 -23.40 -3.12
C LEU A 678 -8.19 -24.32 -1.96
N ASP A 679 -8.64 -25.55 -2.28
CA ASP A 679 -8.86 -26.64 -1.32
C ASP A 679 -7.63 -27.53 -1.13
N GLU A 680 -6.62 -27.40 -1.99
CA GLU A 680 -5.31 -28.01 -1.87
C GLU A 680 -4.19 -26.98 -2.05
N MET A 681 -3.02 -27.25 -1.49
CA MET A 681 -1.88 -26.37 -1.64
C MET A 681 -1.23 -26.51 -3.02
N MET A 682 -0.93 -25.40 -3.67
CA MET A 682 -0.19 -25.36 -4.93
C MET A 682 1.33 -25.48 -4.67
N HIS A 683 2.02 -26.29 -5.45
CA HIS A 683 3.44 -26.58 -5.26
C HIS A 683 4.31 -26.21 -6.46
N PRO A 684 5.56 -25.76 -6.23
CA PRO A 684 6.55 -25.65 -7.28
C PRO A 684 6.94 -27.02 -7.80
N ALA A 685 7.60 -27.08 -8.97
CA ALA A 685 8.13 -28.31 -9.51
C ALA A 685 9.09 -29.01 -8.51
N THR A 686 9.01 -30.33 -8.42
CA THR A 686 9.80 -31.16 -7.50
C THR A 686 10.96 -31.86 -8.20
N GLN A 687 11.02 -31.83 -9.53
CA GLN A 687 12.06 -32.46 -10.33
C GLN A 687 12.94 -31.46 -11.04
N SER A 688 14.25 -31.75 -11.13
CA SER A 688 15.19 -31.00 -11.95
C SER A 688 15.15 -31.46 -13.40
N VAL A 689 15.75 -30.69 -14.31
CA VAL A 689 15.98 -31.10 -15.71
C VAL A 689 16.71 -32.45 -15.75
N TYR A 690 17.71 -32.63 -14.90
CA TYR A 690 18.46 -33.89 -14.84
C TYR A 690 17.55 -35.09 -14.52
N LYS A 691 16.64 -34.96 -13.57
CA LYS A 691 15.69 -36.03 -13.21
C LYS A 691 14.68 -36.29 -14.32
N VAL A 692 14.16 -35.27 -14.96
CA VAL A 692 13.23 -35.43 -16.10
C VAL A 692 13.91 -36.15 -17.26
N LEU A 693 15.18 -35.88 -17.51
CA LEU A 693 15.96 -36.56 -18.55
C LEU A 693 16.18 -38.07 -18.24
N GLN A 694 15.93 -38.56 -17.02
CA GLN A 694 16.02 -40.00 -16.70
C GLN A 694 14.88 -40.84 -17.33
N LYS A 695 13.84 -40.19 -17.90
CA LYS A 695 12.79 -40.91 -18.62
C LYS A 695 13.35 -41.74 -19.77
N PRO A 696 12.82 -42.97 -20.00
CA PRO A 696 13.32 -43.87 -21.06
C PRO A 696 13.24 -43.20 -22.46
N GLU A 697 12.26 -42.38 -22.71
CA GLU A 697 12.05 -41.67 -23.97
C GLU A 697 13.16 -40.68 -24.31
N PHE A 698 13.97 -40.29 -23.34
CA PHE A 698 15.05 -39.31 -23.47
C PHE A 698 16.45 -39.98 -23.38
N GLU A 699 16.56 -41.30 -23.34
CA GLU A 699 17.78 -42.01 -23.00
C GLU A 699 18.97 -41.59 -23.85
N LYS A 700 18.81 -41.55 -25.16
CA LYS A 700 19.96 -41.26 -26.06
C LYS A 700 20.46 -39.81 -25.92
N PHE A 701 19.54 -38.85 -25.80
CA PHE A 701 19.91 -37.45 -25.53
C PHE A 701 20.49 -37.30 -24.11
N ARG A 702 19.92 -38.00 -23.14
CA ARG A 702 20.43 -38.00 -21.76
C ARG A 702 21.90 -38.44 -21.69
N ILE A 703 22.24 -39.57 -22.34
CA ILE A 703 23.61 -40.08 -22.35
C ILE A 703 24.55 -39.02 -22.93
N LEU A 704 24.15 -38.36 -24.00
CA LEU A 704 25.00 -37.35 -24.64
C LEU A 704 25.13 -36.06 -23.80
N SER A 705 24.07 -35.64 -23.10
CA SER A 705 24.01 -34.41 -22.36
C SER A 705 24.54 -34.50 -20.92
N THR A 706 24.34 -35.66 -20.24
CA THR A 706 24.67 -35.80 -18.81
C THR A 706 26.03 -36.47 -18.55
N THR A 707 26.67 -37.08 -19.58
CA THR A 707 28.04 -37.56 -19.50
C THR A 707 29.03 -36.52 -20.05
N ALA A 708 30.28 -36.68 -19.71
CA ALA A 708 31.35 -35.81 -20.18
C ALA A 708 32.52 -36.66 -20.75
N PRO A 709 33.35 -36.13 -21.67
CA PRO A 709 34.55 -36.80 -22.13
C PRO A 709 35.50 -37.16 -20.96
N SER A 710 36.27 -38.24 -21.13
CA SER A 710 37.26 -38.62 -20.13
C SER A 710 38.27 -37.50 -19.86
N THR A 711 38.86 -37.51 -18.66
CA THR A 711 39.94 -36.59 -18.31
C THR A 711 41.15 -36.74 -19.24
N GLU A 712 41.44 -37.94 -19.69
CA GLU A 712 42.53 -38.31 -20.57
C GLU A 712 42.31 -37.73 -21.97
N LEU A 713 41.15 -37.93 -22.55
CA LEU A 713 40.76 -37.35 -23.83
C LEU A 713 40.83 -35.82 -23.79
N LEU A 714 40.27 -35.16 -22.73
CA LEU A 714 40.33 -33.73 -22.57
C LEU A 714 41.75 -33.17 -22.47
N LYS A 715 42.63 -33.86 -21.78
CA LYS A 715 44.07 -33.50 -21.74
C LYS A 715 44.74 -33.65 -23.11
N TYR A 716 44.38 -34.68 -23.87
CA TYR A 716 44.95 -34.93 -25.21
C TYR A 716 44.59 -33.81 -26.17
N ILE A 717 43.39 -33.31 -26.14
CA ILE A 717 42.95 -32.17 -26.95
C ILE A 717 43.32 -30.80 -26.42
N GLY A 718 44.21 -30.75 -25.41
CA GLY A 718 44.78 -29.53 -24.86
C GLY A 718 44.03 -28.86 -23.72
N VAL A 719 43.00 -29.49 -23.11
CA VAL A 719 42.30 -28.98 -21.93
C VAL A 719 43.01 -29.42 -20.66
N SER A 720 44.02 -28.66 -20.25
CA SER A 720 45.02 -29.11 -19.26
C SER A 720 44.59 -28.87 -17.82
N THR A 721 43.90 -27.80 -17.51
CA THR A 721 43.51 -27.45 -16.14
C THR A 721 42.22 -28.09 -15.69
N ALA A 722 42.07 -28.40 -14.39
CA ALA A 722 40.83 -28.93 -13.81
C ALA A 722 39.64 -27.99 -14.05
N LYS A 723 39.84 -26.68 -13.87
CA LYS A 723 38.84 -25.64 -14.07
C LYS A 723 38.32 -25.56 -15.51
N GLU A 724 39.18 -25.77 -16.51
CA GLU A 724 38.76 -25.83 -17.91
C GLU A 724 38.00 -27.13 -18.21
N ARG A 725 38.43 -28.28 -17.68
CA ARG A 725 37.74 -29.56 -17.84
C ARG A 725 36.34 -29.57 -17.24
N GLU A 726 36.16 -28.88 -16.10
CA GLU A 726 34.82 -28.72 -15.50
C GLU A 726 33.78 -28.09 -16.47
N LYS A 727 34.21 -27.22 -17.40
CA LYS A 727 33.33 -26.61 -18.40
C LYS A 727 32.77 -27.61 -19.42
N TYR A 728 33.31 -28.79 -19.50
CA TYR A 728 32.83 -29.85 -20.40
C TYR A 728 31.73 -30.70 -19.77
N SER A 729 31.49 -30.58 -18.46
CA SER A 729 30.36 -31.15 -17.79
C SER A 729 29.21 -30.12 -17.80
N LEU A 730 28.14 -30.44 -18.49
CA LEU A 730 26.96 -29.57 -18.61
C LEU A 730 26.11 -29.55 -17.32
N PHE A 731 26.15 -30.62 -16.56
CA PHE A 731 25.47 -30.76 -15.28
C PHE A 731 26.45 -30.76 -14.11
N VAL A 732 26.11 -30.07 -13.04
CA VAL A 732 26.91 -29.95 -11.81
C VAL A 732 26.16 -30.56 -10.66
N LYS A 733 26.78 -31.45 -9.91
CA LYS A 733 26.18 -32.04 -8.72
C LYS A 733 25.97 -30.97 -7.64
N LYS A 734 24.76 -30.83 -7.17
CA LYS A 734 24.32 -29.96 -6.09
C LYS A 734 23.60 -30.79 -5.02
N GLY A 735 24.35 -31.20 -3.99
CA GLY A 735 23.77 -32.04 -2.93
C GLY A 735 23.34 -33.40 -3.48
N LEU A 736 22.02 -33.65 -3.47
CA LEU A 736 21.42 -34.91 -3.95
C LEU A 736 21.00 -34.89 -5.43
N ASP A 737 21.09 -33.75 -6.09
CA ASP A 737 20.63 -33.54 -7.46
C ASP A 737 21.73 -32.89 -8.33
N TYR A 738 21.39 -32.62 -9.59
CA TYR A 738 22.26 -31.96 -10.56
C TYR A 738 21.58 -30.74 -11.15
N SER A 739 22.32 -29.64 -11.25
CA SER A 739 21.86 -28.38 -11.88
C SER A 739 22.54 -28.17 -13.22
N VAL A 740 21.84 -27.50 -14.13
CA VAL A 740 22.38 -27.12 -15.43
C VAL A 740 23.37 -25.96 -15.27
N ARG A 741 24.56 -26.07 -15.87
CA ARG A 741 25.64 -25.04 -15.77
C ARG A 741 25.57 -24.00 -16.89
N MET A 742 24.66 -24.11 -17.83
CA MET A 742 24.72 -23.37 -19.10
C MET A 742 24.13 -21.97 -19.08
N PHE A 743 23.19 -21.71 -18.16
CA PHE A 743 22.45 -20.43 -18.12
C PHE A 743 22.65 -19.70 -16.80
N ASP A 744 22.78 -18.37 -16.91
CA ASP A 744 22.60 -17.42 -15.80
C ASP A 744 21.17 -16.84 -15.75
N THR A 745 20.22 -17.48 -16.42
CA THR A 745 18.82 -17.05 -16.47
C THR A 745 17.96 -17.90 -15.55
N TYR A 746 16.90 -17.28 -15.00
CA TYR A 746 16.00 -17.99 -14.13
C TYR A 746 15.02 -18.90 -14.88
N HIS A 747 14.85 -18.70 -16.20
CA HIS A 747 13.91 -19.43 -17.03
C HIS A 747 14.53 -19.87 -18.35
N TYR A 748 14.34 -21.12 -18.72
CA TYR A 748 14.77 -21.64 -20.02
C TYR A 748 13.90 -22.80 -20.49
N THR A 749 13.99 -23.14 -21.79
CA THR A 749 13.32 -24.27 -22.41
C THR A 749 14.34 -25.30 -22.87
N VAL A 750 14.04 -26.58 -22.65
CA VAL A 750 14.85 -27.70 -23.14
C VAL A 750 14.06 -28.49 -24.18
N TYR A 751 14.53 -28.54 -25.38
CA TYR A 751 13.99 -29.39 -26.45
C TYR A 751 14.75 -30.69 -26.47
N VAL A 752 14.06 -31.78 -26.16
CA VAL A 752 14.70 -33.12 -26.08
C VAL A 752 14.32 -33.94 -27.31
N PRO A 753 15.26 -34.23 -28.19
CA PRO A 753 15.01 -35.12 -29.35
C PRO A 753 14.52 -36.49 -28.88
N SER A 754 13.56 -37.08 -29.58
CA SER A 754 13.15 -38.47 -29.36
C SER A 754 14.34 -39.41 -29.61
N ASN A 755 14.27 -40.64 -29.05
CA ASN A 755 15.32 -41.65 -29.29
C ASN A 755 15.50 -41.97 -30.77
N ASP A 756 14.43 -41.87 -31.57
CA ASP A 756 14.49 -42.08 -33.01
C ASP A 756 15.18 -40.91 -33.73
N ALA A 757 14.87 -39.67 -33.32
CA ALA A 757 15.54 -38.47 -33.84
C ALA A 757 17.02 -38.47 -33.49
N MET A 758 17.40 -38.96 -32.31
CA MET A 758 18.83 -39.13 -31.94
C MET A 758 19.52 -40.22 -32.79
N THR A 759 18.80 -41.28 -33.14
CA THR A 759 19.35 -42.30 -34.07
C THR A 759 19.62 -41.68 -35.45
N GLU A 760 18.66 -40.93 -35.95
CA GLU A 760 18.84 -40.17 -37.24
C GLU A 760 20.03 -39.20 -37.19
N ALA A 761 20.19 -38.48 -36.04
CA ALA A 761 21.33 -37.59 -35.88
C ALA A 761 22.66 -38.31 -35.93
N HIS A 762 22.76 -39.50 -35.33
CA HIS A 762 23.95 -40.37 -35.43
C HIS A 762 24.18 -40.92 -36.84
N ASP A 763 23.13 -41.35 -37.54
CA ASP A 763 23.23 -41.79 -38.94
C ASP A 763 23.71 -40.67 -39.86
N LYS A 764 23.41 -39.43 -39.54
CA LYS A 764 23.89 -38.22 -40.23
C LYS A 764 25.29 -37.78 -39.74
N GLY A 765 25.95 -38.55 -38.91
CA GLY A 765 27.33 -38.36 -38.49
C GLY A 765 27.56 -37.62 -37.17
N LEU A 766 26.55 -37.43 -36.29
CA LEU A 766 26.76 -36.91 -34.94
C LEU A 766 27.51 -38.00 -34.13
N PRO A 767 28.76 -37.74 -33.62
CA PRO A 767 29.48 -38.73 -32.84
C PRO A 767 28.93 -38.86 -31.41
N THR A 768 29.02 -40.04 -30.84
CA THR A 768 28.82 -40.29 -29.40
C THR A 768 30.12 -40.05 -28.64
N TRP A 769 30.01 -39.86 -27.30
CA TRP A 769 31.23 -39.81 -26.46
C TRP A 769 32.04 -41.11 -26.57
N GLU A 770 31.37 -42.27 -26.73
CA GLU A 770 32.00 -43.56 -26.92
C GLU A 770 32.81 -43.60 -28.24
N ASP A 771 32.27 -43.03 -29.33
CA ASP A 771 33.01 -42.97 -30.58
C ASP A 771 34.24 -42.10 -30.50
N LEU A 772 34.14 -40.97 -29.82
CA LEU A 772 35.28 -40.06 -29.63
C LEU A 772 36.35 -40.70 -28.70
N GLU A 773 35.94 -41.43 -27.68
CA GLU A 773 36.87 -42.18 -26.83
C GLU A 773 37.57 -43.30 -27.62
N LYS A 774 36.85 -44.06 -28.45
CA LYS A 774 37.44 -45.05 -29.35
C LYS A 774 38.47 -44.44 -30.31
N GLU A 775 38.13 -43.31 -30.90
CA GLU A 775 39.06 -42.59 -31.81
C GLU A 775 40.29 -42.07 -31.03
N TYR A 776 40.09 -41.47 -29.84
CA TYR A 776 41.19 -41.10 -28.94
C TYR A 776 42.14 -42.28 -28.64
N MET A 777 41.58 -43.43 -28.25
CA MET A 777 42.37 -44.62 -27.94
C MET A 777 43.14 -45.13 -29.18
N LYS A 778 42.55 -45.09 -30.32
CA LYS A 778 43.18 -45.43 -31.57
C LYS A 778 44.35 -44.50 -31.94
N LEU A 779 44.13 -43.20 -31.81
CA LEU A 779 45.17 -42.16 -32.03
C LEU A 779 46.31 -42.29 -31.02
N MET A 780 46.02 -42.56 -29.75
CA MET A 780 46.99 -42.75 -28.69
C MET A 780 47.89 -43.99 -28.97
N SER A 781 47.27 -45.12 -29.36
CA SER A 781 48.03 -46.36 -29.71
C SER A 781 48.93 -46.11 -30.89
N TRP A 782 48.38 -45.58 -31.99
CA TRP A 782 49.10 -45.24 -33.19
C TRP A 782 50.26 -44.26 -32.96
N THR A 783 50.00 -43.19 -32.19
CA THR A 783 50.96 -42.14 -31.83
C THR A 783 52.12 -42.72 -31.02
N SER A 784 51.80 -43.53 -29.99
CA SER A 784 52.82 -44.16 -29.14
C SER A 784 53.80 -45.01 -29.95
N ASP A 785 53.25 -45.97 -30.75
CA ASP A 785 54.03 -46.89 -31.54
C ASP A 785 54.88 -46.25 -32.62
N SER A 786 54.29 -45.29 -33.31
CA SER A 786 54.92 -44.54 -34.38
C SER A 786 56.03 -43.61 -33.87
N LEU A 787 55.78 -42.89 -32.78
CA LEU A 787 56.78 -42.01 -32.15
C LEU A 787 57.98 -42.79 -31.62
N VAL A 788 57.78 -43.95 -31.02
CA VAL A 788 58.82 -44.81 -30.57
C VAL A 788 59.68 -45.29 -31.74
N LYS A 789 59.06 -45.78 -32.84
CA LYS A 789 59.77 -46.22 -34.05
C LYS A 789 60.58 -45.09 -34.71
N LEU A 790 59.99 -43.90 -34.85
CA LEU A 790 60.69 -42.76 -35.45
C LEU A 790 61.84 -42.24 -34.57
N ASN A 791 61.67 -42.17 -33.25
CA ASN A 791 62.70 -41.73 -32.33
C ASN A 791 63.87 -42.77 -32.26
N THR A 792 63.56 -44.06 -32.31
CA THR A 792 64.55 -45.12 -32.37
C THR A 792 65.41 -45.03 -33.64
N LYS A 793 64.77 -44.90 -34.79
CA LYS A 793 65.39 -44.71 -36.10
C LYS A 793 66.28 -43.44 -36.12
N PHE A 794 65.79 -42.35 -35.62
CA PHE A 794 66.59 -41.09 -35.50
C PHE A 794 67.82 -41.27 -34.54
N ALA A 795 67.63 -41.96 -33.44
CA ALA A 795 68.72 -42.21 -32.49
C ALA A 795 69.80 -43.09 -33.10
N GLU A 796 69.39 -44.03 -33.99
CA GLU A 796 70.34 -44.94 -34.70
C GLU A 796 70.98 -44.22 -35.89
N SER A 797 70.28 -43.54 -36.75
CA SER A 797 70.72 -42.93 -37.99
C SER A 797 71.41 -41.55 -37.80
N LYS A 798 71.00 -40.76 -36.85
CA LYS A 798 71.37 -39.36 -36.68
C LYS A 798 71.26 -38.48 -37.92
N LEU A 799 70.44 -38.86 -38.90
CA LEU A 799 70.27 -38.17 -40.15
C LEU A 799 69.25 -37.01 -39.99
N GLU A 800 69.49 -35.92 -40.65
CA GLU A 800 68.61 -34.74 -40.66
C GLU A 800 67.19 -35.09 -41.21
N ALA A 801 67.10 -35.97 -42.20
CA ALA A 801 65.87 -36.45 -42.77
C ALA A 801 64.99 -37.24 -41.72
N ASP A 802 65.63 -38.00 -40.80
CA ASP A 802 64.91 -38.72 -39.75
C ASP A 802 64.42 -37.73 -38.65
N SER A 803 65.17 -36.67 -38.36
CA SER A 803 64.78 -35.56 -37.51
C SER A 803 63.54 -34.83 -38.07
N MET A 804 63.58 -34.54 -39.39
CA MET A 804 62.44 -33.90 -40.08
C MET A 804 61.20 -34.81 -40.09
N ALA A 805 61.36 -36.13 -40.17
CA ALA A 805 60.24 -37.07 -40.02
C ALA A 805 59.62 -37.04 -38.66
N VAL A 806 60.38 -36.91 -37.56
CA VAL A 806 59.83 -36.72 -36.21
C VAL A 806 59.04 -35.39 -36.09
N VAL A 807 59.59 -34.31 -36.66
CA VAL A 807 58.87 -33.00 -36.64
C VAL A 807 57.58 -33.04 -37.43
N ALA A 808 57.62 -33.68 -38.66
CA ALA A 808 56.42 -33.88 -39.48
C ALA A 808 55.35 -34.70 -38.74
N PHE A 809 55.78 -35.80 -38.08
CA PHE A 809 54.84 -36.61 -37.28
C PHE A 809 54.25 -35.86 -36.07
N LYS A 810 55.04 -35.05 -35.40
CA LYS A 810 54.49 -34.18 -34.30
C LYS A 810 53.49 -33.21 -34.86
N SER A 811 53.65 -32.64 -36.04
CA SER A 811 52.68 -31.77 -36.69
C SER A 811 51.39 -32.54 -37.03
N GLU A 812 51.48 -33.78 -37.46
CA GLU A 812 50.34 -34.66 -37.71
C GLU A 812 49.58 -35.01 -36.42
N ILE A 813 50.25 -35.33 -35.32
CA ILE A 813 49.66 -35.52 -34.01
C ILE A 813 48.84 -34.25 -33.58
N THR A 814 49.42 -33.04 -33.79
CA THR A 814 48.79 -31.79 -33.46
C THR A 814 47.53 -31.56 -34.29
N ARG A 815 47.56 -31.88 -35.61
CA ARG A 815 46.42 -31.80 -36.49
C ARG A 815 45.30 -32.75 -36.06
N ASP A 816 45.62 -34.00 -35.72
CA ASP A 816 44.68 -35.04 -35.33
C ASP A 816 44.04 -34.73 -33.94
N SER A 817 44.84 -34.15 -33.05
CA SER A 817 44.35 -33.64 -31.75
C SER A 817 43.39 -32.46 -31.96
N LEU A 818 43.64 -31.55 -32.90
CA LEU A 818 42.75 -30.43 -33.22
C LEU A 818 41.46 -30.93 -33.89
N ALA A 819 41.55 -31.95 -34.76
CA ALA A 819 40.37 -32.57 -35.37
C ALA A 819 39.47 -33.22 -34.34
N LEU A 820 40.04 -34.01 -33.43
CA LEU A 820 39.27 -34.59 -32.31
C LEU A 820 38.67 -33.54 -31.38
N LYS A 821 39.40 -32.43 -31.13
CA LYS A 821 38.86 -31.32 -30.39
C LYS A 821 37.63 -30.70 -31.07
N SER A 822 37.68 -30.51 -32.39
CA SER A 822 36.56 -29.98 -33.16
C SER A 822 35.33 -30.89 -33.02
N ASP A 823 35.49 -32.21 -33.06
CA ASP A 823 34.40 -33.17 -32.95
C ASP A 823 33.83 -33.20 -31.52
N VAL A 824 34.67 -33.03 -30.48
CA VAL A 824 34.21 -32.83 -29.08
C VAL A 824 33.38 -31.56 -28.93
N GLU A 825 33.83 -30.44 -29.52
CA GLU A 825 33.08 -29.17 -29.46
C GLU A 825 31.79 -29.23 -30.29
N LEU A 826 31.73 -29.97 -31.37
CA LEU A 826 30.53 -30.23 -32.18
C LEU A 826 29.46 -30.91 -31.35
N VAL A 827 29.78 -31.95 -30.58
CA VAL A 827 28.83 -32.62 -29.70
C VAL A 827 28.35 -31.68 -28.60
N ARG A 828 29.25 -30.92 -28.01
CA ARG A 828 28.87 -29.90 -27.00
C ARG A 828 27.95 -28.83 -27.58
N HIS A 829 28.26 -28.35 -28.79
CA HIS A 829 27.42 -27.37 -29.48
C HIS A 829 26.02 -27.92 -29.74
N PHE A 830 25.95 -29.17 -30.25
CA PHE A 830 24.68 -29.86 -30.49
C PHE A 830 23.81 -29.88 -29.21
N VAL A 831 24.36 -30.36 -28.09
CA VAL A 831 23.58 -30.43 -26.84
C VAL A 831 23.14 -29.03 -26.39
N LYS A 832 24.06 -28.05 -26.39
CA LYS A 832 23.78 -26.67 -25.96
C LYS A 832 22.74 -25.99 -26.86
N TYR A 833 22.67 -26.35 -28.12
CA TYR A 833 21.74 -25.78 -29.05
C TYR A 833 20.25 -26.18 -28.77
N HIS A 834 20.05 -27.23 -28.00
CA HIS A 834 18.73 -27.68 -27.53
C HIS A 834 18.26 -26.99 -26.22
N PHE A 835 19.07 -26.08 -25.67
CA PHE A 835 18.71 -25.28 -24.49
C PHE A 835 18.50 -23.83 -24.89
N GLN A 836 17.26 -23.37 -24.82
CA GLN A 836 16.83 -22.05 -25.23
C GLN A 836 16.57 -21.16 -24.02
N ASP A 837 16.93 -19.87 -24.09
CA ASP A 837 16.55 -18.87 -23.10
C ASP A 837 15.02 -18.63 -23.12
N ASN A 838 14.43 -18.31 -21.96
CA ASN A 838 12.99 -18.19 -21.72
C ASN A 838 12.17 -19.49 -21.77
N SER A 839 11.09 -19.52 -21.01
CA SER A 839 10.14 -20.64 -21.00
C SER A 839 9.03 -20.42 -22.03
N VAL A 840 8.85 -21.42 -22.91
CA VAL A 840 7.78 -21.45 -23.91
C VAL A 840 6.88 -22.65 -23.67
N PHE A 841 5.56 -22.47 -23.77
CA PHE A 841 4.56 -23.51 -23.50
C PHE A 841 3.71 -23.78 -24.73
N VAL A 842 3.34 -25.04 -24.96
CA VAL A 842 2.59 -25.50 -26.14
C VAL A 842 1.24 -24.79 -26.28
N ASP A 843 0.56 -24.55 -25.19
CA ASP A 843 -0.79 -24.00 -25.14
C ASP A 843 -0.81 -22.54 -24.67
N ASN A 844 0.35 -21.88 -24.60
CA ASN A 844 0.45 -20.46 -24.23
C ASN A 844 0.40 -19.59 -25.48
N VAL A 845 -0.76 -19.03 -25.71
CA VAL A 845 -1.01 -18.13 -26.83
C VAL A 845 -0.47 -16.73 -26.51
N ARG A 846 0.86 -16.57 -26.53
CA ARG A 846 1.48 -15.26 -26.29
C ARG A 846 1.22 -14.26 -27.44
N HIS A 847 0.84 -14.73 -28.63
CA HIS A 847 0.74 -13.94 -29.87
C HIS A 847 -0.67 -13.80 -30.43
N GLU A 848 -1.66 -14.46 -29.83
CA GLU A 848 -3.07 -14.24 -30.15
C GLU A 848 -3.72 -13.13 -29.29
N ILE A 849 -2.92 -12.29 -28.65
CA ILE A 849 -3.40 -10.97 -28.24
C ILE A 849 -3.45 -10.10 -29.50
N LEU A 850 -4.23 -10.54 -30.40
CA LEU A 850 -4.65 -9.71 -31.53
C LEU A 850 -5.72 -8.79 -31.01
N VAL A 851 -5.46 -7.52 -31.18
CA VAL A 851 -6.47 -6.48 -31.11
C VAL A 851 -7.58 -6.92 -32.07
N ASP A 852 -8.78 -7.17 -31.53
CA ASP A 852 -10.03 -7.38 -32.30
C ASP A 852 -10.26 -8.66 -33.06
N GLY A 853 -9.89 -9.83 -32.56
CA GLY A 853 -10.36 -11.12 -33.13
C GLY A 853 -9.85 -11.44 -34.52
N GLU A 854 -8.75 -10.80 -34.98
CA GLU A 854 -8.07 -11.12 -36.20
C GLU A 854 -7.19 -12.37 -36.03
N GLU A 855 -7.24 -13.30 -36.99
CA GLU A 855 -6.30 -14.41 -37.00
C GLU A 855 -4.86 -13.88 -37.21
N PRO A 856 -3.80 -14.57 -36.70
CA PRO A 856 -2.42 -14.18 -36.97
C PRO A 856 -2.20 -13.98 -38.46
N ALA A 857 -1.51 -12.91 -38.84
CA ALA A 857 -1.18 -12.66 -40.23
C ALA A 857 -0.60 -13.94 -40.84
N GLU A 858 -1.01 -14.28 -42.08
CA GLU A 858 -0.52 -15.51 -42.80
C GLU A 858 1.02 -15.59 -42.85
N ASP A 859 1.72 -14.49 -42.64
CA ASP A 859 3.17 -14.31 -42.64
C ASP A 859 3.82 -14.40 -41.27
N TYR A 860 3.08 -14.71 -40.16
CA TYR A 860 3.69 -14.85 -38.85
C TYR A 860 4.71 -15.99 -38.84
N VAL A 861 5.99 -15.61 -38.74
CA VAL A 861 7.13 -16.53 -38.86
C VAL A 861 7.51 -17.18 -37.53
N GLY A 862 7.07 -16.64 -36.39
CA GLY A 862 7.45 -17.02 -35.03
C GLY A 862 8.43 -16.03 -34.38
N GLU A 863 8.84 -16.35 -33.14
CA GLU A 863 9.79 -15.55 -32.36
C GLU A 863 11.18 -16.17 -32.35
N THR A 864 12.20 -15.34 -32.35
CA THR A 864 13.61 -15.76 -32.28
C THR A 864 14.12 -15.73 -30.86
N TYR A 865 14.66 -16.85 -30.38
CA TYR A 865 15.28 -16.99 -29.07
C TYR A 865 16.74 -17.36 -29.16
N GLU A 866 17.53 -16.93 -28.16
CA GLU A 866 18.93 -17.33 -28.03
C GLU A 866 19.02 -18.71 -27.39
N THR A 867 20.00 -19.49 -27.79
CA THR A 867 20.33 -20.80 -27.20
C THR A 867 21.61 -20.69 -26.37
N SER A 868 21.94 -21.71 -25.59
CA SER A 868 23.20 -21.76 -24.87
C SER A 868 24.43 -22.09 -25.74
N ALA A 869 24.23 -22.37 -27.02
CA ALA A 869 25.30 -22.64 -27.99
C ALA A 869 25.91 -21.32 -28.50
N LEU A 870 27.23 -21.22 -28.46
CA LEU A 870 28.00 -20.07 -28.92
C LEU A 870 28.65 -20.39 -30.28
N ASP A 871 28.44 -19.53 -31.26
CA ASP A 871 29.27 -19.57 -32.50
C ASP A 871 30.64 -18.95 -32.21
N VAL A 872 31.66 -19.77 -32.24
CA VAL A 872 33.03 -19.38 -31.91
C VAL A 872 33.63 -18.39 -32.92
N ASN A 873 33.11 -18.34 -34.16
CA ASN A 873 33.58 -17.44 -35.21
C ASN A 873 33.07 -16.02 -35.04
N THR A 874 31.79 -15.89 -34.64
CA THR A 874 31.12 -14.58 -34.48
C THR A 874 31.09 -14.11 -33.02
N ASN A 875 31.39 -15.01 -32.10
CA ASN A 875 31.26 -14.82 -30.64
C ASN A 875 29.84 -14.39 -30.24
N LYS A 876 28.81 -14.91 -30.90
CA LYS A 876 27.39 -14.66 -30.65
C LYS A 876 26.69 -15.98 -30.27
N PHE A 877 25.65 -15.88 -29.45
CA PHE A 877 24.81 -17.04 -29.18
C PHE A 877 23.99 -17.39 -30.43
N CYS A 878 23.95 -18.68 -30.75
CA CYS A 878 23.12 -19.19 -31.81
C CYS A 878 21.64 -19.10 -31.46
N ARG A 879 20.78 -18.97 -32.48
CA ARG A 879 19.35 -18.72 -32.29
C ARG A 879 18.52 -19.86 -32.84
N VAL A 880 17.31 -19.98 -32.27
CA VAL A 880 16.23 -20.82 -32.81
C VAL A 880 15.01 -19.97 -33.06
N LEU A 881 14.22 -20.33 -34.06
CA LEU A 881 12.94 -19.71 -34.31
C LEU A 881 11.83 -20.62 -33.78
N VAL A 882 10.94 -20.04 -32.97
CA VAL A 882 9.90 -20.78 -32.28
C VAL A 882 8.53 -20.22 -32.62
N LYS A 883 7.62 -21.08 -33.03
CA LYS A 883 6.25 -20.73 -33.40
C LYS A 883 5.27 -21.63 -32.68
N THR A 884 4.33 -21.07 -31.95
CA THR A 884 3.20 -21.81 -31.44
C THR A 884 2.14 -21.92 -32.53
N GLU A 885 1.72 -23.10 -32.88
CA GLU A 885 0.75 -23.33 -33.96
C GLU A 885 -0.13 -24.56 -33.68
N LYS A 886 -1.12 -24.81 -34.51
CA LYS A 886 -1.91 -26.06 -34.52
C LYS A 886 -1.49 -26.92 -35.68
N LYS A 887 -1.06 -28.15 -35.36
CA LYS A 887 -0.78 -29.20 -36.38
C LYS A 887 -1.86 -30.27 -36.22
N ASP A 888 -2.60 -30.54 -37.28
CA ASP A 888 -3.71 -31.49 -37.29
C ASP A 888 -4.79 -31.20 -36.19
N GLY A 889 -5.00 -29.91 -35.87
CA GLY A 889 -5.97 -29.47 -34.87
C GLY A 889 -5.45 -29.47 -33.44
N VAL A 890 -4.24 -29.98 -33.17
CA VAL A 890 -3.60 -30.07 -31.86
C VAL A 890 -2.58 -28.95 -31.71
N ALA A 891 -2.62 -28.23 -30.57
CA ALA A 891 -1.62 -27.20 -30.26
C ALA A 891 -0.22 -27.80 -30.15
N THR A 892 0.78 -27.21 -30.81
CA THR A 892 2.17 -27.62 -30.75
C THR A 892 3.11 -26.42 -30.85
N ILE A 893 4.38 -26.66 -30.62
CA ILE A 893 5.46 -25.68 -30.90
C ILE A 893 6.26 -26.22 -32.07
N ALA A 894 6.39 -25.41 -33.11
CA ALA A 894 7.36 -25.62 -34.19
C ALA A 894 8.65 -24.90 -33.82
N VAL A 895 9.75 -25.64 -33.68
CA VAL A 895 11.09 -25.11 -33.39
C VAL A 895 11.96 -25.34 -34.59
N ARG A 896 12.61 -24.28 -35.07
CA ARG A 896 13.39 -24.31 -36.29
C ARG A 896 14.85 -23.88 -36.01
N GLY A 897 15.79 -24.69 -36.49
CA GLY A 897 17.20 -24.34 -36.44
C GLY A 897 17.55 -23.19 -37.41
N ASP A 898 18.66 -22.54 -37.17
CA ASP A 898 19.12 -21.40 -38.02
C ASP A 898 19.93 -21.90 -39.25
N PHE A 899 19.28 -21.81 -40.40
CA PHE A 899 19.84 -22.11 -41.73
C PHE A 899 19.43 -21.01 -42.73
N SER A 900 19.96 -19.81 -42.54
CA SER A 900 19.49 -18.59 -43.20
C SER A 900 19.45 -18.71 -44.73
N ASP A 901 20.45 -19.33 -45.36
CA ASP A 901 20.52 -19.45 -46.82
C ASP A 901 19.61 -20.58 -47.34
N LYS A 902 19.57 -21.71 -46.69
CA LYS A 902 18.72 -22.84 -47.08
C LYS A 902 17.24 -22.53 -46.89
N GLN A 903 16.89 -21.81 -45.84
CA GLN A 903 15.51 -21.42 -45.53
C GLN A 903 14.92 -20.38 -46.52
N LYS A 904 15.74 -19.69 -47.28
CA LYS A 904 15.24 -18.87 -48.42
C LYS A 904 14.56 -19.68 -49.52
N THR A 905 14.98 -20.95 -49.67
CA THR A 905 14.44 -21.86 -50.70
C THR A 905 13.52 -22.91 -50.08
N ASP A 906 13.68 -23.26 -48.84
CA ASP A 906 12.87 -24.20 -48.07
C ASP A 906 12.59 -23.60 -46.66
N PRO A 907 11.51 -22.86 -46.49
CA PRO A 907 11.20 -22.19 -45.22
C PRO A 907 11.02 -23.11 -44.05
N HIS A 908 10.74 -24.40 -44.26
CA HIS A 908 10.53 -25.40 -43.21
C HIS A 908 11.77 -26.26 -42.93
N TYR A 909 12.89 -26.00 -43.56
CA TYR A 909 14.12 -26.76 -43.35
C TYR A 909 14.54 -26.77 -41.87
N ASN A 910 14.81 -27.96 -41.34
CA ASN A 910 15.13 -28.24 -39.93
C ASN A 910 14.08 -27.71 -38.93
N THR A 911 12.78 -27.85 -39.26
CA THR A 911 11.70 -27.63 -38.32
C THR A 911 11.34 -28.90 -37.60
N CYS A 912 11.37 -28.86 -36.25
CA CYS A 912 10.96 -29.95 -35.37
C CYS A 912 9.68 -29.53 -34.65
N TYR A 913 8.82 -30.48 -34.31
CA TYR A 913 7.59 -30.24 -33.61
C TYR A 913 7.63 -30.87 -32.25
N VAL A 914 7.07 -30.14 -31.25
CA VAL A 914 6.87 -30.71 -29.92
C VAL A 914 5.84 -31.83 -29.98
N VAL A 915 6.18 -32.97 -29.42
CA VAL A 915 5.33 -34.15 -29.40
C VAL A 915 4.24 -33.94 -28.34
N ASN A 916 3.09 -33.46 -28.80
CA ASN A 916 1.90 -33.28 -27.96
C ASN A 916 0.99 -34.51 -28.14
N THR A 917 1.22 -35.54 -27.32
CA THR A 917 0.31 -36.68 -27.28
C THR A 917 -0.65 -36.49 -26.11
N GLU A 918 -1.92 -36.24 -26.40
CA GLU A 918 -3.00 -36.35 -25.42
C GLU A 918 -3.24 -37.83 -25.06
N SER A 919 -2.28 -38.49 -24.46
CA SER A 919 -2.47 -39.82 -23.92
C SER A 919 -2.91 -39.73 -22.48
N ALA A 920 -3.92 -40.49 -22.10
CA ALA A 920 -4.43 -40.65 -20.74
C ALA A 920 -3.43 -41.31 -19.76
N ASP A 921 -2.22 -41.60 -20.20
CA ASP A 921 -1.16 -42.17 -19.39
C ASP A 921 -0.33 -41.08 -18.75
N GLU A 922 0.06 -41.28 -17.50
CA GLU A 922 0.83 -40.37 -16.62
C GLU A 922 2.20 -39.92 -17.17
N ASN A 923 2.56 -40.25 -18.42
CA ASN A 923 3.85 -39.95 -19.03
C ASN A 923 3.77 -38.65 -19.86
N VAL A 924 3.78 -37.50 -19.21
CA VAL A 924 3.81 -36.21 -19.86
C VAL A 924 5.20 -35.95 -20.41
N LEU A 925 5.32 -35.68 -21.75
CA LEU A 925 6.58 -35.41 -22.43
C LEU A 925 6.70 -33.95 -22.96
N PHE A 926 5.70 -33.11 -22.70
CA PHE A 926 5.69 -31.72 -23.08
C PHE A 926 5.19 -30.84 -21.92
N ASN A 927 5.52 -29.57 -21.90
CA ASN A 927 5.21 -28.65 -20.79
C ASN A 927 5.66 -29.19 -19.41
N VAL A 928 6.70 -30.05 -19.38
CA VAL A 928 7.18 -30.61 -18.13
C VAL A 928 7.97 -29.53 -17.37
N MET A 929 7.35 -29.02 -16.34
CA MET A 929 7.99 -28.03 -15.47
C MET A 929 9.10 -28.64 -14.64
N THR A 930 10.22 -27.95 -14.54
CA THR A 930 11.36 -28.38 -13.74
C THR A 930 11.90 -27.25 -12.89
N ARG A 931 12.65 -27.61 -11.86
CA ARG A 931 13.29 -26.66 -10.95
C ARG A 931 14.67 -27.17 -10.57
N ASP A 932 15.72 -26.40 -10.83
CA ASP A 932 17.06 -26.70 -10.37
C ASP A 932 17.20 -26.35 -8.89
N MET A 933 17.50 -27.33 -8.06
CA MET A 933 17.44 -27.25 -6.61
C MET A 933 18.81 -27.51 -5.96
N GLU A 934 19.17 -26.68 -5.00
CA GLU A 934 20.28 -26.93 -4.07
C GLU A 934 19.70 -27.19 -2.68
N PHE A 935 19.98 -28.37 -2.12
CA PHE A 935 19.50 -28.75 -0.81
C PHE A 935 20.50 -28.38 0.29
N LYS A 936 20.08 -27.51 1.24
CA LYS A 936 20.86 -27.16 2.43
C LYS A 936 20.03 -27.43 3.69
N GLY A 937 20.31 -28.56 4.36
CA GLY A 937 19.47 -28.99 5.47
C GLY A 937 18.05 -29.30 4.99
N ASP A 938 17.02 -28.70 5.58
CA ASP A 938 15.62 -28.85 5.18
C ASP A 938 15.18 -27.81 4.13
N TYR A 939 16.12 -26.96 3.69
CA TYR A 939 15.81 -25.92 2.70
C TYR A 939 16.10 -26.37 1.28
N VAL A 940 15.33 -25.78 0.36
CA VAL A 940 15.53 -25.86 -1.06
C VAL A 940 15.81 -24.46 -1.58
N TYR A 941 16.98 -24.28 -2.19
CA TYR A 941 17.31 -23.06 -2.91
C TYR A 941 17.09 -23.32 -4.40
N THR A 942 16.23 -22.55 -5.01
CA THR A 942 15.98 -22.64 -6.45
C THR A 942 16.95 -21.70 -7.18
N SER A 943 17.69 -22.24 -8.14
CA SER A 943 18.58 -21.46 -9.00
C SER A 943 17.93 -21.10 -10.34
N SER A 944 17.09 -21.97 -10.88
CA SER A 944 16.39 -21.75 -12.14
C SER A 944 15.19 -22.65 -12.29
N TYR A 945 14.29 -22.26 -13.19
CA TYR A 945 13.16 -23.04 -13.64
C TYR A 945 13.28 -23.32 -15.13
N ALA A 946 12.86 -24.49 -15.58
CA ALA A 946 12.83 -24.81 -17.00
C ALA A 946 11.55 -25.56 -17.37
N VAL A 947 11.22 -25.51 -18.65
CA VAL A 947 10.21 -26.36 -19.25
C VAL A 947 10.89 -27.31 -20.24
N VAL A 948 10.53 -28.58 -20.15
CA VAL A 948 11.09 -29.65 -21.00
C VAL A 948 10.03 -30.12 -21.97
N HIS A 949 10.41 -30.19 -23.26
CA HIS A 949 9.57 -30.70 -24.34
C HIS A 949 10.31 -31.78 -25.12
N GLN A 950 9.63 -32.87 -25.42
CA GLN A 950 10.12 -33.80 -26.45
C GLN A 950 9.81 -33.21 -27.83
N ILE A 951 10.76 -33.32 -28.75
CA ILE A 951 10.60 -32.96 -30.16
C ILE A 951 10.75 -34.18 -31.08
N ASP A 952 10.04 -34.17 -32.21
CA ASP A 952 10.01 -35.28 -33.19
C ASP A 952 11.27 -35.37 -34.05
N GLY A 953 12.11 -34.35 -34.07
CA GLY A 953 13.37 -34.24 -34.81
C GLY A 953 14.52 -33.81 -33.88
N PHE A 954 15.65 -33.44 -34.49
CA PHE A 954 16.79 -32.83 -33.80
C PHE A 954 17.08 -31.42 -34.32
N LEU A 955 17.49 -30.51 -33.43
CA LEU A 955 17.87 -29.14 -33.81
C LEU A 955 19.35 -29.09 -34.22
N ALA A 956 19.59 -28.44 -35.35
CA ALA A 956 20.92 -28.14 -35.84
C ALA A 956 21.01 -26.74 -36.43
N ASN A 957 22.18 -26.25 -36.69
CA ASN A 957 22.42 -24.95 -37.36
C ASN A 957 23.61 -25.03 -38.33
N GLU A 958 23.81 -23.99 -39.12
CA GLU A 958 24.90 -23.91 -40.10
C GLU A 958 26.30 -24.04 -39.47
N VAL A 959 26.48 -23.86 -38.18
CA VAL A 959 27.78 -23.98 -37.50
C VAL A 959 28.25 -25.45 -37.49
N ILE A 960 27.34 -26.36 -37.13
CA ILE A 960 27.65 -27.79 -36.92
C ILE A 960 27.12 -28.73 -37.97
N PHE A 961 26.23 -28.28 -38.87
CA PHE A 961 25.56 -29.13 -39.85
C PHE A 961 25.65 -28.53 -41.23
N ASP A 962 25.95 -29.34 -42.23
CA ASP A 962 25.98 -28.96 -43.64
C ASP A 962 24.65 -29.35 -44.31
N ALA A 963 23.90 -28.35 -44.72
CA ALA A 963 22.58 -28.51 -45.32
C ALA A 963 22.62 -29.11 -46.74
N GLU A 964 23.79 -29.03 -47.47
CA GLU A 964 23.94 -29.58 -48.79
C GLU A 964 24.22 -31.08 -48.75
N THR A 965 25.12 -31.51 -47.85
CA THR A 965 25.46 -32.92 -47.66
C THR A 965 24.50 -33.63 -46.72
N ASN A 966 23.67 -32.92 -46.02
CA ASN A 966 22.75 -33.38 -44.96
C ASN A 966 23.48 -34.18 -43.88
N LYS A 967 24.69 -33.67 -43.44
CA LYS A 967 25.52 -34.34 -42.45
C LYS A 967 26.10 -33.35 -41.45
N PHE A 968 26.46 -33.85 -40.27
CA PHE A 968 27.23 -33.08 -39.33
C PHE A 968 28.67 -32.83 -39.83
N LYS A 969 29.19 -31.65 -39.54
CA LYS A 969 30.55 -31.23 -39.97
C LYS A 969 31.62 -31.86 -39.11
N THR A 970 31.75 -33.17 -39.16
CA THR A 970 32.82 -33.89 -38.48
C THR A 970 34.11 -33.85 -39.29
N ASN A 971 35.27 -33.99 -38.63
CA ASN A 971 36.55 -34.04 -39.30
C ASN A 971 36.99 -35.48 -39.73
N LYS A 972 36.01 -36.41 -39.82
CA LYS A 972 36.24 -37.74 -40.36
C LYS A 972 36.31 -37.75 -41.86
#